data_c27f870545e268d3d25f1f3c7deeaa3f
#
_entry.id   c27f870545e268d3d25f1f3c7deeaa3f
#
_cell.length_a   1.000
_cell.length_b   1.000
_cell.length_c   1.000
_cell.angle_alpha   90.00
_cell.angle_beta   90.00
_cell.angle_gamma   90.00
#
_symmetry.space_group_name_H-M   'P 1'
#
loop_
_entity.id
_entity.type
_entity.pdbx_description
1 polymer ?
#
loop_
_entity_poly.entity_id
_entity_poly.type
_entity_poly.pdbx_seq_one_letter_code
_entity_poly.pdbx_strand_id
1 'polypeptide(L)'
;MAINVIKRDGRKEPLNIEKLHKVVFWATENLSGVSASELELRSQIQFYNNIKTSELQETLIKAAADLISEEAPNYQFVAGRLVNYHLRKEVYGQYHPFPLIDIIKKNVDSGFYDENLLTDYTEEEWNQINKFVDHDRDCSLSYVAMEQLRGKYLVQNRVTGQIMETPQVAYALIAATLFANYPQETRLKYVRDYYDAISKHDISLPTPIMAGLRTPQRQFSSCVLIETGDSLDSINATSSAIVKYVSQKAGIGIGAGSIRAIGSPIRKGDASHTGLIPFYKMFQAAVRSCSQGGVRNGAATLYYPLWHYEIEDLLVLKNNKGTEDNRIRQMDYGVQFNKLMYERLLSGGDITCFSPSDVPGLYDAFFADQDKFKELYEKAEKNTKIRKKTYKAIDLFSQFMEERKNTGRIYLMNVDHANTHGAFIESKAVIKQSNLCAEIALPTKPLNHIFDEEGEISLCTLSAINWGNVKEPKDFEKMCDLAVRGLDALLDYQNYPVIAAQLSTMNRRPLGVGIINFAYFLAKNDMSYSDPRALALVDEYAEAWSYYLIKASNQLAIERGAAPKSNETKYGYGVLPIDTYKREVDELVLHTERMDWVSLRESLKEHGIRNSTLMALMPAETSAQVANATNGIEPPRSLISVKQSKHGVLKQVVPEFRKLKNKYELLWDQKSPEG
;
A
#
# COMPACT_ATOMS: atom_id res chain seq x y z
N MET A 1 -38.83 13.96 33.23
CA MET A 1 -38.03 15.19 33.44
C MET A 1 -37.56 15.69 32.09
N ALA A 2 -37.63 17.01 31.83
CA ALA A 2 -37.11 17.58 30.61
C ALA A 2 -35.57 17.46 30.65
N ILE A 3 -34.96 16.87 29.60
CA ILE A 3 -33.50 16.75 29.46
C ILE A 3 -32.95 18.09 28.93
N ASN A 4 -31.95 18.65 29.59
CA ASN A 4 -31.19 19.79 29.10
C ASN A 4 -29.93 19.30 28.37
N VAL A 5 -29.49 20.06 27.39
CA VAL A 5 -28.25 19.83 26.64
C VAL A 5 -27.26 20.98 26.82
N ILE A 6 -25.97 20.67 26.74
CA ILE A 6 -24.90 21.66 26.71
C ILE A 6 -24.44 21.81 25.27
N LYS A 7 -24.54 23.03 24.74
CA LYS A 7 -24.07 23.37 23.38
C LYS A 7 -22.55 23.41 23.33
N ARG A 8 -21.97 23.40 22.11
CA ARG A 8 -20.52 23.53 21.91
C ARG A 8 -19.93 24.85 22.44
N ASP A 9 -20.75 25.90 22.52
CA ASP A 9 -20.38 27.21 23.11
C ASP A 9 -20.60 27.28 24.62
N GLY A 10 -20.97 26.18 25.28
CA GLY A 10 -21.18 26.08 26.70
C GLY A 10 -22.58 26.46 27.20
N ARG A 11 -23.45 26.99 26.36
CA ARG A 11 -24.83 27.35 26.75
C ARG A 11 -25.63 26.10 27.06
N LYS A 12 -26.52 26.22 28.07
CA LYS A 12 -27.51 25.20 28.41
C LYS A 12 -28.87 25.57 27.83
N GLU A 13 -29.51 24.59 27.19
CA GLU A 13 -30.88 24.75 26.68
C GLU A 13 -31.66 23.44 26.80
N PRO A 14 -32.98 23.42 26.82
CA PRO A 14 -33.77 22.20 26.75
C PRO A 14 -33.47 21.43 25.48
N LEU A 15 -33.45 20.10 25.57
CA LEU A 15 -33.30 19.21 24.40
C LEU A 15 -34.47 19.47 23.44
N ASN A 16 -34.15 19.92 22.23
CA ASN A 16 -35.12 20.10 21.17
C ASN A 16 -35.26 18.79 20.36
N ILE A 17 -36.29 18.02 20.64
CA ILE A 17 -36.54 16.72 20.00
C ILE A 17 -36.83 16.88 18.52
N GLU A 18 -37.45 17.98 18.07
CA GLU A 18 -37.72 18.21 16.64
C GLU A 18 -36.41 18.37 15.84
N LYS A 19 -35.41 19.05 16.40
CA LYS A 19 -34.07 19.15 15.76
C LYS A 19 -33.40 17.80 15.67
N LEU A 20 -33.51 16.97 16.69
CA LEU A 20 -33.00 15.61 16.69
C LEU A 20 -33.68 14.79 15.58
N HIS A 21 -35.02 14.83 15.58
CA HIS A 21 -35.83 14.12 14.58
C HIS A 21 -35.46 14.52 13.15
N LYS A 22 -35.29 15.83 12.87
CA LYS A 22 -34.85 16.30 11.55
C LYS A 22 -33.50 15.72 11.11
N VAL A 23 -32.53 15.63 12.01
CA VAL A 23 -31.21 15.06 11.70
C VAL A 23 -31.31 13.56 11.43
N VAL A 24 -32.03 12.82 12.24
CA VAL A 24 -32.24 11.39 12.07
C VAL A 24 -33.01 11.09 10.78
N PHE A 25 -34.08 11.85 10.52
CA PHE A 25 -34.85 11.72 9.28
C PHE A 25 -34.00 11.97 8.03
N TRP A 26 -33.24 13.07 8.02
CA TRP A 26 -32.28 13.36 6.95
C TRP A 26 -31.26 12.23 6.77
N ALA A 27 -30.72 11.67 7.85
CA ALA A 27 -29.73 10.61 7.77
C ALA A 27 -30.30 9.29 7.19
N THR A 28 -31.59 9.04 7.37
CA THR A 28 -32.28 7.84 6.85
C THR A 28 -32.95 8.04 5.48
N GLU A 29 -33.03 9.28 5.00
CA GLU A 29 -33.73 9.62 3.78
C GLU A 29 -33.18 8.89 2.55
N ASN A 30 -34.08 8.37 1.72
CA ASN A 30 -33.75 7.63 0.49
C ASN A 30 -32.90 6.35 0.68
N LEU A 31 -32.86 5.79 1.90
CA LEU A 31 -32.22 4.53 2.20
C LEU A 31 -33.26 3.46 2.53
N SER A 32 -33.22 2.35 1.80
CA SER A 32 -34.14 1.22 2.04
C SER A 32 -33.73 0.37 3.24
N GLY A 33 -34.68 -0.12 4.01
CA GLY A 33 -34.47 -1.05 5.13
C GLY A 33 -33.81 -0.43 6.36
N VAL A 34 -34.05 0.86 6.57
CA VAL A 34 -33.67 1.60 7.77
C VAL A 34 -34.90 2.32 8.33
N SER A 35 -34.93 2.58 9.64
CA SER A 35 -36.04 3.24 10.34
C SER A 35 -35.51 4.38 11.21
N ALA A 36 -36.02 5.59 10.98
CA ALA A 36 -35.72 6.75 11.81
C ALA A 36 -36.20 6.53 13.25
N SER A 37 -37.41 5.98 13.41
CA SER A 37 -38.00 5.73 14.74
C SER A 37 -37.22 4.69 15.53
N GLU A 38 -36.73 3.62 14.91
CA GLU A 38 -35.88 2.61 15.55
C GLU A 38 -34.57 3.21 16.06
N LEU A 39 -33.92 4.03 15.23
CA LEU A 39 -32.67 4.72 15.59
C LEU A 39 -32.90 5.70 16.75
N GLU A 40 -33.99 6.48 16.71
CA GLU A 40 -34.36 7.40 17.80
C GLU A 40 -34.60 6.65 19.10
N LEU A 41 -35.42 5.60 19.08
CA LEU A 41 -35.71 4.79 20.27
C LEU A 41 -34.43 4.22 20.88
N ARG A 42 -33.55 3.66 20.05
CA ARG A 42 -32.30 3.04 20.51
C ARG A 42 -31.30 4.06 21.07
N SER A 43 -31.28 5.29 20.54
CA SER A 43 -30.44 6.36 21.03
C SER A 43 -30.95 7.06 22.26
N GLN A 44 -32.27 7.28 22.37
CA GLN A 44 -32.92 8.00 23.50
C GLN A 44 -32.69 7.35 24.86
N ILE A 45 -32.57 6.03 24.90
CA ILE A 45 -32.29 5.26 26.12
C ILE A 45 -30.95 5.68 26.75
N GLN A 46 -30.04 6.24 26.00
CA GLN A 46 -28.69 6.64 26.41
C GLN A 46 -28.58 8.12 26.78
N PHE A 47 -29.66 8.92 26.63
CA PHE A 47 -29.58 10.35 26.90
C PHE A 47 -29.77 10.62 28.41
N TYR A 48 -28.99 11.58 28.91
CA TYR A 48 -29.03 12.01 30.30
C TYR A 48 -29.07 13.54 30.40
N ASN A 49 -29.44 14.07 31.54
CA ASN A 49 -29.55 15.51 31.74
C ASN A 49 -28.17 16.20 31.70
N ASN A 50 -28.06 17.31 30.98
CA ASN A 50 -26.84 18.06 30.67
C ASN A 50 -25.86 17.30 29.75
N ILE A 51 -26.33 16.36 28.94
CA ILE A 51 -25.52 15.75 27.89
C ILE A 51 -25.01 16.83 26.91
N LYS A 52 -23.75 16.77 26.52
CA LYS A 52 -23.21 17.65 25.48
C LYS A 52 -23.81 17.29 24.13
N THR A 53 -24.09 18.31 23.29
CA THR A 53 -24.61 18.05 21.93
C THR A 53 -23.65 17.25 21.05
N SER A 54 -22.33 17.29 21.31
CA SER A 54 -21.33 16.43 20.69
C SER A 54 -21.50 14.97 21.11
N GLU A 55 -21.70 14.70 22.40
CA GLU A 55 -21.90 13.34 22.95
C GLU A 55 -23.24 12.75 22.48
N LEU A 56 -24.26 13.60 22.35
CA LEU A 56 -25.56 13.21 21.79
C LEU A 56 -25.40 12.73 20.34
N GLN A 57 -24.61 13.44 19.53
CA GLN A 57 -24.33 13.04 18.16
C GLN A 57 -23.52 11.75 18.08
N GLU A 58 -22.49 11.59 18.93
CA GLU A 58 -21.75 10.33 19.04
C GLU A 58 -22.64 9.13 19.48
N THR A 59 -23.62 9.39 20.33
CA THR A 59 -24.61 8.38 20.72
C THR A 59 -25.47 7.94 19.53
N LEU A 60 -25.92 8.90 18.69
CA LEU A 60 -26.66 8.60 17.45
C LEU A 60 -25.81 7.78 16.47
N ILE A 61 -24.54 8.15 16.30
CA ILE A 61 -23.61 7.42 15.44
C ILE A 61 -23.44 5.98 15.90
N LYS A 62 -23.20 5.76 17.21
CA LYS A 62 -23.07 4.43 17.78
C LYS A 62 -24.33 3.60 17.63
N ALA A 63 -25.48 4.18 17.90
CA ALA A 63 -26.77 3.49 17.75
C ALA A 63 -26.99 3.05 16.30
N ALA A 64 -26.68 3.91 15.30
CA ALA A 64 -26.77 3.55 13.90
C ALA A 64 -25.76 2.46 13.50
N ALA A 65 -24.52 2.55 13.99
CA ALA A 65 -23.46 1.58 13.71
C ALA A 65 -23.80 0.19 14.30
N ASP A 66 -24.40 0.15 15.49
CA ASP A 66 -24.85 -1.10 16.12
C ASP A 66 -25.94 -1.80 15.31
N LEU A 67 -26.80 -1.04 14.63
CA LEU A 67 -27.88 -1.55 13.78
C LEU A 67 -27.40 -2.12 12.43
N ILE A 68 -26.12 -1.96 12.06
CA ILE A 68 -25.57 -2.55 10.85
C ILE A 68 -25.59 -4.08 10.98
N SER A 69 -26.38 -4.74 10.14
CA SER A 69 -26.54 -6.20 10.09
C SER A 69 -26.84 -6.67 8.67
N GLU A 70 -26.91 -7.97 8.45
CA GLU A 70 -27.29 -8.54 7.15
C GLU A 70 -28.73 -8.19 6.76
N GLU A 71 -29.62 -8.03 7.74
CA GLU A 71 -31.02 -7.63 7.55
C GLU A 71 -31.13 -6.14 7.20
N ALA A 72 -30.25 -5.32 7.81
CA ALA A 72 -30.27 -3.86 7.68
C ALA A 72 -28.88 -3.26 7.34
N PRO A 73 -28.25 -3.65 6.23
CA PRO A 73 -26.89 -3.22 5.90
C PRO A 73 -26.76 -1.71 5.62
N ASN A 74 -27.85 -1.05 5.22
CA ASN A 74 -27.84 0.37 4.86
C ASN A 74 -27.72 1.32 6.06
N TYR A 75 -27.81 0.82 7.31
CA TYR A 75 -27.42 1.62 8.47
C TYR A 75 -25.95 2.05 8.42
N GLN A 76 -25.09 1.39 7.61
CA GLN A 76 -23.74 1.87 7.36
C GLN A 76 -23.71 3.29 6.74
N PHE A 77 -24.66 3.61 5.89
CA PHE A 77 -24.77 4.96 5.27
C PHE A 77 -25.47 5.94 6.21
N VAL A 78 -26.43 5.48 7.02
CA VAL A 78 -27.02 6.31 8.08
C VAL A 78 -25.94 6.76 9.05
N ALA A 79 -25.15 5.83 9.56
CA ALA A 79 -24.05 6.13 10.47
C ALA A 79 -23.01 7.03 9.80
N GLY A 80 -22.67 6.79 8.54
CA GLY A 80 -21.74 7.63 7.75
C GLY A 80 -22.22 9.07 7.62
N ARG A 81 -23.50 9.28 7.29
CA ARG A 81 -24.10 10.63 7.23
C ARG A 81 -24.09 11.34 8.60
N LEU A 82 -24.37 10.63 9.67
CA LEU A 82 -24.31 11.17 11.03
C LEU A 82 -22.88 11.57 11.42
N VAL A 83 -21.87 10.77 11.06
CA VAL A 83 -20.46 11.11 11.24
C VAL A 83 -20.11 12.38 10.44
N ASN A 84 -20.55 12.48 9.17
CA ASN A 84 -20.32 13.66 8.34
C ASN A 84 -20.96 14.92 8.95
N TYR A 85 -22.20 14.81 9.42
CA TYR A 85 -22.90 15.91 10.10
C TYR A 85 -22.15 16.37 11.36
N HIS A 86 -21.72 15.43 12.18
CA HIS A 86 -20.93 15.70 13.39
C HIS A 86 -19.59 16.37 13.04
N LEU A 87 -18.87 15.83 12.07
CA LEU A 87 -17.58 16.32 11.60
C LEU A 87 -17.68 17.77 11.08
N ARG A 88 -18.67 18.08 10.25
CA ARG A 88 -18.88 19.46 9.75
C ARG A 88 -19.14 20.44 10.90
N LYS A 89 -19.93 20.04 11.90
CA LYS A 89 -20.17 20.86 13.10
C LYS A 89 -18.91 21.04 13.95
N GLU A 90 -18.04 20.06 13.98
CA GLU A 90 -16.76 20.12 14.70
C GLU A 90 -15.78 21.06 14.01
N VAL A 91 -15.62 20.93 12.69
CA VAL A 91 -14.64 21.68 11.88
C VAL A 91 -15.08 23.13 11.66
N TYR A 92 -16.36 23.35 11.33
CA TYR A 92 -16.87 24.66 10.89
C TYR A 92 -17.79 25.36 11.90
N GLY A 93 -18.21 24.69 12.98
CA GLY A 93 -19.27 25.19 13.86
C GLY A 93 -20.66 25.17 13.22
N GLN A 94 -20.77 24.89 11.93
CA GLN A 94 -21.97 24.86 11.10
C GLN A 94 -21.94 23.67 10.14
N TYR A 95 -23.08 23.42 9.45
CA TYR A 95 -23.16 22.29 8.49
C TYR A 95 -22.47 22.58 7.15
N HIS A 96 -22.62 23.81 6.66
CA HIS A 96 -22.04 24.21 5.37
C HIS A 96 -20.56 24.56 5.54
N PRO A 97 -19.66 24.01 4.71
CA PRO A 97 -18.25 24.39 4.70
C PRO A 97 -18.05 25.86 4.33
N PHE A 98 -16.94 26.45 4.80
CA PHE A 98 -16.47 27.74 4.35
C PHE A 98 -15.86 27.64 2.95
N PRO A 99 -15.68 28.78 2.23
CA PRO A 99 -14.91 28.81 0.99
C PRO A 99 -13.50 28.22 1.18
N LEU A 100 -12.99 27.51 0.17
CA LEU A 100 -11.68 26.81 0.27
C LEU A 100 -10.56 27.76 0.67
N ILE A 101 -10.52 28.96 0.10
CA ILE A 101 -9.45 29.93 0.40
C ILE A 101 -9.43 30.35 1.88
N ASP A 102 -10.58 30.45 2.53
CA ASP A 102 -10.67 30.81 3.95
C ASP A 102 -10.17 29.65 4.83
N ILE A 103 -10.50 28.40 4.45
CA ILE A 103 -10.02 27.19 5.11
C ILE A 103 -8.50 27.09 4.98
N ILE A 104 -7.96 27.35 3.78
CA ILE A 104 -6.53 27.30 3.51
C ILE A 104 -5.80 28.36 4.32
N LYS A 105 -6.20 29.63 4.26
CA LYS A 105 -5.58 30.72 5.03
C LYS A 105 -5.52 30.39 6.51
N LYS A 106 -6.66 30.01 7.10
CA LYS A 106 -6.74 29.62 8.53
C LYS A 106 -5.77 28.50 8.92
N ASN A 107 -5.68 27.45 8.09
CA ASN A 107 -4.89 26.27 8.42
C ASN A 107 -3.40 26.46 8.08
N VAL A 108 -3.04 27.30 7.12
CA VAL A 108 -1.66 27.74 6.88
C VAL A 108 -1.17 28.59 8.06
N ASP A 109 -1.95 29.60 8.49
CA ASP A 109 -1.63 30.44 9.64
C ASP A 109 -1.45 29.63 10.93
N SER A 110 -2.16 28.54 11.07
CA SER A 110 -2.05 27.62 12.22
C SER A 110 -0.98 26.54 12.05
N GLY A 111 -0.26 26.51 10.93
CA GLY A 111 0.83 25.55 10.64
C GLY A 111 0.37 24.12 10.30
N PHE A 112 -0.91 23.90 10.03
CA PHE A 112 -1.45 22.58 9.64
C PHE A 112 -1.35 22.33 8.14
N TYR A 113 -1.48 23.37 7.31
CA TYR A 113 -1.30 23.27 5.88
C TYR A 113 0.02 23.88 5.43
N ASP A 114 0.50 23.39 4.29
CA ASP A 114 1.70 23.90 3.63
C ASP A 114 1.43 25.30 3.04
N GLU A 115 2.36 26.23 3.28
CA GLU A 115 2.28 27.60 2.75
C GLU A 115 2.26 27.66 1.22
N ASN A 116 2.79 26.64 0.54
CA ASN A 116 2.77 26.55 -0.93
C ASN A 116 1.35 26.57 -1.50
N LEU A 117 0.34 26.15 -0.75
CA LEU A 117 -1.07 26.28 -1.18
C LEU A 117 -1.48 27.73 -1.45
N LEU A 118 -0.87 28.71 -0.76
CA LEU A 118 -1.15 30.14 -0.98
C LEU A 118 -0.25 30.78 -2.03
N THR A 119 0.92 30.18 -2.33
CA THR A 119 1.90 30.72 -3.28
C THR A 119 1.75 30.12 -4.68
N ASP A 120 1.35 28.85 -4.78
CA ASP A 120 1.25 28.14 -6.04
C ASP A 120 0.01 28.52 -6.86
N TYR A 121 -1.06 28.93 -6.18
CA TYR A 121 -2.34 29.30 -6.78
C TYR A 121 -2.78 30.71 -6.39
N THR A 122 -3.34 31.42 -7.34
CA THR A 122 -4.01 32.71 -7.08
C THR A 122 -5.34 32.50 -6.37
N GLU A 123 -5.85 33.55 -5.73
CA GLU A 123 -7.19 33.53 -5.10
C GLU A 123 -8.30 33.24 -6.11
N GLU A 124 -8.16 33.73 -7.34
CA GLU A 124 -9.11 33.43 -8.42
C GLU A 124 -9.12 31.95 -8.80
N GLU A 125 -7.95 31.31 -8.86
CA GLU A 125 -7.86 29.87 -9.11
C GLU A 125 -8.49 29.06 -7.98
N TRP A 126 -8.28 29.47 -6.72
CA TRP A 126 -8.97 28.83 -5.59
C TRP A 126 -10.48 28.99 -5.66
N ASN A 127 -10.96 30.14 -6.09
CA ASN A 127 -12.40 30.35 -6.32
C ASN A 127 -12.94 29.47 -7.44
N GLN A 128 -12.16 29.21 -8.50
CA GLN A 128 -12.53 28.28 -9.57
C GLN A 128 -12.54 26.82 -9.07
N ILE A 129 -11.54 26.42 -8.28
CA ILE A 129 -11.51 25.09 -7.65
C ILE A 129 -12.72 24.93 -6.74
N ASN A 130 -13.02 25.91 -5.90
CA ASN A 130 -14.16 25.88 -4.97
C ASN A 130 -15.50 25.63 -5.68
N LYS A 131 -15.66 26.11 -6.92
CA LYS A 131 -16.92 25.93 -7.70
C LYS A 131 -17.20 24.48 -8.09
N PHE A 132 -16.16 23.66 -8.29
CA PHE A 132 -16.37 22.26 -8.68
C PHE A 132 -16.25 21.26 -7.51
N VAL A 133 -15.89 21.72 -6.31
CA VAL A 133 -15.88 20.85 -5.13
C VAL A 133 -17.31 20.54 -4.70
N ASP A 134 -17.65 19.26 -4.72
CA ASP A 134 -18.98 18.76 -4.37
C ASP A 134 -18.96 18.14 -2.96
N HIS A 135 -19.29 18.95 -1.97
CA HIS A 135 -19.32 18.54 -0.57
C HIS A 135 -20.39 17.48 -0.25
N ASP A 136 -21.40 17.32 -1.10
CA ASP A 136 -22.49 16.36 -0.84
C ASP A 136 -22.06 14.93 -1.15
N ARG A 137 -20.95 14.73 -1.86
CA ARG A 137 -20.32 13.39 -2.03
C ARG A 137 -19.99 12.73 -0.68
N ASP A 138 -19.69 13.52 0.36
CA ASP A 138 -19.46 12.97 1.71
C ASP A 138 -20.68 12.25 2.29
N CYS A 139 -21.89 12.57 1.82
CA CYS A 139 -23.13 11.92 2.28
C CYS A 139 -23.30 10.50 1.73
N SER A 140 -22.51 10.09 0.76
CA SER A 140 -22.51 8.74 0.20
C SER A 140 -21.48 7.81 0.86
N LEU A 141 -20.61 8.34 1.74
CA LEU A 141 -19.58 7.58 2.43
C LEU A 141 -20.19 6.68 3.51
N SER A 142 -19.68 5.45 3.58
CA SER A 142 -20.09 4.50 4.63
C SER A 142 -19.52 4.89 5.99
N TYR A 143 -20.06 4.29 7.06
CA TYR A 143 -19.55 4.48 8.41
C TYR A 143 -18.05 4.18 8.52
N VAL A 144 -17.61 3.04 7.99
CA VAL A 144 -16.20 2.68 8.03
C VAL A 144 -15.33 3.65 7.26
N ALA A 145 -15.81 4.15 6.11
CA ALA A 145 -15.09 5.16 5.32
C ALA A 145 -14.88 6.45 6.11
N MET A 146 -15.95 6.98 6.70
CA MET A 146 -15.91 8.19 7.51
C MET A 146 -15.01 8.05 8.74
N GLU A 147 -15.05 6.90 9.43
CA GLU A 147 -14.20 6.63 10.59
C GLU A 147 -12.71 6.50 10.21
N GLN A 148 -12.39 5.89 9.06
CA GLN A 148 -11.01 5.84 8.57
C GLN A 148 -10.50 7.25 8.19
N LEU A 149 -11.32 8.06 7.53
CA LEU A 149 -10.99 9.44 7.19
C LEU A 149 -10.76 10.27 8.47
N ARG A 150 -11.72 10.26 9.39
CA ARG A 150 -11.65 10.98 10.67
C ARG A 150 -10.47 10.55 11.53
N GLY A 151 -10.23 9.26 11.61
CA GLY A 151 -9.19 8.69 12.48
C GLY A 151 -7.77 8.78 11.95
N LYS A 152 -7.58 8.76 10.61
CA LYS A 152 -6.23 8.59 10.02
C LYS A 152 -5.85 9.64 8.98
N TYR A 153 -6.78 10.11 8.16
CA TYR A 153 -6.46 10.81 6.91
C TYR A 153 -6.71 12.31 6.95
N LEU A 154 -7.75 12.77 7.64
CA LEU A 154 -8.01 14.19 7.76
C LEU A 154 -6.97 14.86 8.66
N VAL A 155 -6.53 16.05 8.26
CA VAL A 155 -5.58 16.85 9.02
C VAL A 155 -6.16 17.21 10.37
N GLN A 156 -5.41 16.96 11.44
CA GLN A 156 -5.87 17.16 12.80
C GLN A 156 -4.70 17.46 13.74
N ASN A 157 -5.00 18.15 14.83
CA ASN A 157 -4.11 18.26 15.97
C ASN A 157 -4.13 16.94 16.74
N ARG A 158 -3.04 16.17 16.70
CA ARG A 158 -2.97 14.84 17.32
C ARG A 158 -2.91 14.88 18.85
N VAL A 159 -2.64 16.04 19.45
CA VAL A 159 -2.64 16.23 20.90
C VAL A 159 -4.05 16.49 21.42
N THR A 160 -4.79 17.40 20.75
CA THR A 160 -6.15 17.78 21.17
C THR A 160 -7.24 16.94 20.52
N GLY A 161 -6.94 16.24 19.41
CA GLY A 161 -7.91 15.51 18.60
C GLY A 161 -8.73 16.38 17.65
N GLN A 162 -8.51 17.70 17.62
CA GLN A 162 -9.27 18.62 16.76
C GLN A 162 -8.97 18.39 15.30
N ILE A 163 -10.01 18.16 14.48
CA ILE A 163 -9.95 17.97 13.04
C ILE A 163 -10.11 19.32 12.34
N MET A 164 -9.31 19.54 11.28
CA MET A 164 -9.20 20.85 10.62
C MET A 164 -9.93 20.94 9.28
N GLU A 165 -10.41 19.82 8.75
CA GLU A 165 -10.97 19.73 7.39
C GLU A 165 -12.02 18.62 7.26
N THR A 166 -12.73 18.63 6.13
CA THR A 166 -13.66 17.57 5.72
C THR A 166 -13.14 16.83 4.48
N PRO A 167 -13.69 15.64 4.13
CA PRO A 167 -13.11 14.82 3.07
C PRO A 167 -12.98 15.51 1.70
N GLN A 168 -14.00 16.25 1.25
CA GLN A 168 -13.93 16.91 -0.05
C GLN A 168 -12.89 18.03 -0.10
N VAL A 169 -12.68 18.74 1.00
CA VAL A 169 -11.58 19.71 1.12
C VAL A 169 -10.24 19.00 0.99
N ALA A 170 -10.06 17.89 1.71
CA ALA A 170 -8.84 17.10 1.61
C ALA A 170 -8.55 16.62 0.18
N TYR A 171 -9.55 16.08 -0.52
CA TYR A 171 -9.40 15.64 -1.91
C TYR A 171 -9.06 16.78 -2.87
N ALA A 172 -9.72 17.94 -2.73
CA ALA A 172 -9.43 19.10 -3.55
C ALA A 172 -8.00 19.61 -3.36
N LEU A 173 -7.51 19.67 -2.12
CA LEU A 173 -6.15 20.11 -1.81
C LEU A 173 -5.08 19.10 -2.23
N ILE A 174 -5.36 17.81 -2.14
CA ILE A 174 -4.48 16.76 -2.68
C ILE A 174 -4.31 16.95 -4.19
N ALA A 175 -5.41 17.06 -4.92
CA ALA A 175 -5.37 17.29 -6.36
C ALA A 175 -4.62 18.58 -6.74
N ALA A 176 -4.91 19.67 -6.06
CA ALA A 176 -4.24 20.95 -6.30
C ALA A 176 -2.73 20.86 -6.03
N THR A 177 -2.32 20.23 -4.95
CA THR A 177 -0.88 20.06 -4.61
C THR A 177 -0.13 19.26 -5.67
N LEU A 178 -0.71 18.18 -6.18
CA LEU A 178 -0.06 17.32 -7.19
C LEU A 178 0.15 18.03 -8.52
N PHE A 179 -0.78 18.87 -8.93
CA PHE A 179 -0.74 19.51 -10.26
C PHE A 179 -0.32 20.99 -10.23
N ALA A 180 0.20 21.47 -9.11
CA ALA A 180 0.65 22.87 -8.96
C ALA A 180 1.69 23.29 -10.00
N ASN A 181 2.62 22.39 -10.34
CA ASN A 181 3.70 22.63 -11.30
C ASN A 181 3.35 22.33 -12.77
N TYR A 182 2.08 22.01 -13.05
CA TYR A 182 1.60 21.91 -14.43
C TYR A 182 1.42 23.30 -15.05
N PRO A 183 1.48 23.43 -16.40
CA PRO A 183 1.24 24.72 -17.05
C PRO A 183 -0.09 25.35 -16.61
N GLN A 184 -0.05 26.66 -16.37
CA GLN A 184 -1.21 27.40 -15.82
C GLN A 184 -2.49 27.20 -16.64
N GLU A 185 -2.34 27.06 -17.95
CA GLU A 185 -3.46 26.90 -18.89
C GLU A 185 -4.17 25.53 -18.72
N THR A 186 -3.47 24.54 -18.21
CA THR A 186 -3.98 23.17 -18.14
C THR A 186 -4.14 22.63 -16.70
N ARG A 187 -3.46 23.24 -15.72
CA ARG A 187 -3.40 22.67 -14.36
C ARG A 187 -4.78 22.55 -13.70
N LEU A 188 -5.67 23.52 -13.87
CA LEU A 188 -7.00 23.45 -13.26
C LEU A 188 -7.86 22.32 -13.85
N LYS A 189 -7.66 21.98 -15.14
CA LYS A 189 -8.31 20.81 -15.74
C LYS A 189 -7.83 19.52 -15.07
N TYR A 190 -6.51 19.36 -14.88
CA TYR A 190 -5.97 18.19 -14.20
C TYR A 190 -6.37 18.12 -12.72
N VAL A 191 -6.40 19.26 -12.02
CA VAL A 191 -6.90 19.35 -10.64
C VAL A 191 -8.34 18.87 -10.54
N ARG A 192 -9.20 19.32 -11.46
CA ARG A 192 -10.61 18.90 -11.50
C ARG A 192 -10.76 17.41 -11.81
N ASP A 193 -10.08 16.94 -12.86
CA ASP A 193 -10.17 15.54 -13.29
C ASP A 193 -9.65 14.59 -12.20
N TYR A 194 -8.55 14.96 -11.53
CA TYR A 194 -7.99 14.16 -10.45
C TYR A 194 -8.84 14.20 -9.18
N TYR A 195 -9.34 15.40 -8.81
CA TYR A 195 -10.30 15.55 -7.72
C TYR A 195 -11.53 14.64 -7.95
N ASP A 196 -12.09 14.66 -9.14
CA ASP A 196 -13.21 13.80 -9.49
C ASP A 196 -12.86 12.32 -9.34
N ALA A 197 -11.70 11.89 -9.83
CA ALA A 197 -11.27 10.51 -9.78
C ALA A 197 -11.07 9.98 -8.34
N ILE A 198 -10.43 10.77 -7.47
CA ILE A 198 -10.21 10.35 -6.07
C ILE A 198 -11.45 10.54 -5.19
N SER A 199 -12.25 11.55 -5.44
CA SER A 199 -13.48 11.87 -4.69
C SER A 199 -14.63 10.93 -5.04
N LYS A 200 -14.69 10.40 -6.28
CA LYS A 200 -15.62 9.35 -6.73
C LYS A 200 -15.07 7.93 -6.50
N HIS A 201 -13.86 7.85 -5.93
CA HIS A 201 -13.18 6.60 -5.63
C HIS A 201 -12.84 5.73 -6.86
N ASP A 202 -12.63 6.33 -8.03
CA ASP A 202 -12.08 5.64 -9.19
C ASP A 202 -10.60 5.31 -8.99
N ILE A 203 -9.88 6.21 -8.28
CA ILE A 203 -8.51 6.06 -7.84
C ILE A 203 -8.46 6.10 -6.31
N SER A 204 -7.79 5.15 -5.69
CA SER A 204 -7.53 5.08 -4.26
C SER A 204 -6.07 5.46 -3.97
N LEU A 205 -5.86 6.26 -2.93
CA LEU A 205 -4.56 6.76 -2.51
C LEU A 205 -4.12 6.13 -1.18
N PRO A 206 -2.83 5.83 -1.01
CA PRO A 206 -2.30 5.23 0.22
C PRO A 206 -2.23 6.24 1.36
N THR A 207 -2.06 5.71 2.56
CA THR A 207 -2.03 6.47 3.80
C THR A 207 -1.07 7.68 3.79
N PRO A 208 0.19 7.59 3.32
CA PRO A 208 1.10 8.75 3.35
C PRO A 208 0.59 9.93 2.51
N ILE A 209 0.01 9.66 1.35
CA ILE A 209 -0.54 10.69 0.46
C ILE A 209 -1.80 11.30 1.07
N MET A 210 -2.75 10.45 1.48
CA MET A 210 -4.02 10.90 2.04
C MET A 210 -3.86 11.72 3.32
N ALA A 211 -2.93 11.33 4.18
CA ALA A 211 -2.71 12.01 5.46
C ALA A 211 -1.76 13.22 5.38
N GLY A 212 -0.84 13.23 4.41
CA GLY A 212 0.30 14.16 4.42
C GLY A 212 0.32 15.19 3.31
N LEU A 213 -0.17 14.86 2.12
CA LEU A 213 -0.14 15.79 1.00
C LEU A 213 -1.07 16.99 1.31
N ARG A 214 -0.63 18.19 1.16
CA ARG A 214 -1.18 19.48 1.62
C ARG A 214 -0.69 19.96 3.00
N THR A 215 0.07 19.14 3.70
CA THR A 215 0.68 19.54 5.00
C THR A 215 2.18 19.79 4.79
N PRO A 216 2.90 20.34 5.79
CA PRO A 216 4.36 20.49 5.70
C PRO A 216 5.14 19.16 5.58
N GLN A 217 4.49 18.01 5.73
CA GLN A 217 5.11 16.70 5.53
C GLN A 217 5.44 16.49 4.04
N ARG A 218 6.65 15.99 3.75
CA ARG A 218 7.17 15.87 2.38
C ARG A 218 7.68 14.47 2.03
N GLN A 219 7.35 13.43 2.81
CA GLN A 219 7.69 12.04 2.50
C GLN A 219 6.41 11.23 2.31
N PHE A 220 6.19 10.67 1.10
CA PHE A 220 4.94 10.03 0.70
C PHE A 220 5.11 8.59 0.20
N SER A 221 6.33 8.11 0.03
CA SER A 221 6.59 6.72 -0.34
C SER A 221 6.24 5.81 0.84
N SER A 222 5.35 4.86 0.60
CA SER A 222 4.94 3.89 1.63
C SER A 222 5.87 2.69 1.73
N CYS A 223 6.64 2.40 0.67
CA CYS A 223 7.51 1.23 0.58
C CYS A 223 8.96 1.65 0.31
N VAL A 224 9.87 1.15 1.14
CA VAL A 224 11.30 1.46 1.07
C VAL A 224 12.08 0.15 1.10
N LEU A 225 12.97 -0.03 0.12
CA LEU A 225 13.83 -1.21 -0.02
C LEU A 225 15.27 -0.80 0.28
N ILE A 226 15.86 -1.39 1.30
CA ILE A 226 17.22 -1.12 1.74
C ILE A 226 18.00 -2.43 1.74
N GLU A 227 19.10 -2.47 1.00
CA GLU A 227 20.04 -3.60 1.00
C GLU A 227 21.20 -3.29 1.93
N THR A 228 21.59 -4.26 2.76
CA THR A 228 22.79 -4.15 3.59
C THR A 228 23.92 -4.99 3.01
N GLY A 229 25.12 -4.43 3.05
CA GLY A 229 26.35 -5.16 2.73
C GLY A 229 26.95 -5.89 3.95
N ASP A 230 27.99 -6.66 3.71
CA ASP A 230 28.69 -7.45 4.73
C ASP A 230 29.84 -6.63 5.39
N SER A 231 29.54 -5.42 5.86
CA SER A 231 30.46 -4.55 6.61
C SER A 231 29.73 -3.83 7.73
N LEU A 232 30.43 -3.48 8.80
CA LEU A 232 29.84 -2.72 9.91
C LEU A 232 29.33 -1.35 9.44
N ASP A 233 30.04 -0.70 8.51
CA ASP A 233 29.63 0.59 7.97
C ASP A 233 28.31 0.47 7.21
N SER A 234 28.16 -0.55 6.37
CA SER A 234 26.91 -0.80 5.64
C SER A 234 25.76 -1.16 6.56
N ILE A 235 25.99 -1.97 7.59
CA ILE A 235 25.00 -2.35 8.60
C ILE A 235 24.53 -1.10 9.37
N ASN A 236 25.45 -0.25 9.78
CA ASN A 236 25.15 1.01 10.47
C ASN A 236 24.37 1.97 9.56
N ALA A 237 24.80 2.13 8.31
CA ALA A 237 24.09 2.95 7.33
C ALA A 237 22.66 2.47 7.11
N THR A 238 22.46 1.16 7.02
CA THR A 238 21.13 0.52 6.92
C THR A 238 20.26 0.87 8.12
N SER A 239 20.77 0.71 9.35
CA SER A 239 20.02 1.08 10.56
C SER A 239 19.64 2.56 10.59
N SER A 240 20.55 3.45 10.19
CA SER A 240 20.28 4.89 10.11
C SER A 240 19.20 5.21 9.09
N ALA A 241 19.22 4.57 7.90
CA ALA A 241 18.22 4.74 6.87
C ALA A 241 16.84 4.23 7.34
N ILE A 242 16.80 3.08 8.02
CA ILE A 242 15.56 2.52 8.60
C ILE A 242 14.90 3.55 9.52
N VAL A 243 15.64 4.10 10.50
CA VAL A 243 15.10 5.08 11.47
C VAL A 243 14.52 6.30 10.75
N LYS A 244 15.26 6.85 9.77
CA LYS A 244 14.82 8.03 9.00
C LYS A 244 13.50 7.79 8.24
N TYR A 245 13.30 6.61 7.66
CA TYR A 245 12.09 6.31 6.91
C TYR A 245 10.92 5.85 7.77
N VAL A 246 11.16 5.05 8.81
CA VAL A 246 10.11 4.63 9.75
C VAL A 246 9.49 5.82 10.45
N SER A 247 10.29 6.80 10.88
CA SER A 247 9.79 8.04 11.51
C SER A 247 8.84 8.83 10.59
N GLN A 248 8.95 8.62 9.27
CA GLN A 248 8.12 9.27 8.25
C GLN A 248 7.09 8.33 7.60
N LYS A 249 6.60 7.33 8.36
CA LYS A 249 5.46 6.45 8.01
C LYS A 249 5.72 5.41 6.92
N ALA A 250 6.97 5.12 6.58
CA ALA A 250 7.31 4.08 5.59
C ALA A 250 7.40 2.68 6.21
N GLY A 251 7.01 1.67 5.43
CA GLY A 251 7.31 0.26 5.69
C GLY A 251 8.60 -0.16 5.00
N ILE A 252 9.41 -1.02 5.62
CA ILE A 252 10.77 -1.31 5.17
C ILE A 252 10.90 -2.76 4.70
N GLY A 253 11.49 -2.97 3.51
CA GLY A 253 12.08 -4.24 3.09
C GLY A 253 13.59 -4.17 3.28
N ILE A 254 14.19 -5.15 3.93
CA ILE A 254 15.62 -5.19 4.23
C ILE A 254 16.24 -6.41 3.57
N GLY A 255 17.11 -6.21 2.58
CA GLY A 255 17.92 -7.28 2.00
C GLY A 255 19.14 -7.53 2.85
N ALA A 256 19.13 -8.57 3.67
CA ALA A 256 20.14 -8.79 4.69
C ALA A 256 20.78 -10.17 4.63
N GLY A 257 20.66 -10.86 3.51
CA GLY A 257 21.21 -12.20 3.32
C GLY A 257 22.69 -12.25 2.95
N SER A 258 23.32 -11.10 2.66
CA SER A 258 24.75 -11.05 2.31
C SER A 258 25.69 -11.10 3.52
N ILE A 259 25.17 -10.85 4.71
CA ILE A 259 25.96 -10.85 5.95
C ILE A 259 26.54 -12.24 6.18
N ARG A 260 27.84 -12.32 6.48
CA ARG A 260 28.54 -13.59 6.75
C ARG A 260 27.98 -14.29 7.99
N ALA A 261 28.01 -15.61 7.95
CA ALA A 261 27.47 -16.45 9.01
C ALA A 261 28.32 -16.44 10.29
N ILE A 262 27.69 -16.86 11.39
CA ILE A 262 28.35 -17.10 12.67
C ILE A 262 29.61 -17.97 12.50
N GLY A 263 30.69 -17.61 13.19
CA GLY A 263 31.95 -18.32 13.13
C GLY A 263 32.80 -18.05 11.87
N SER A 264 32.35 -17.19 10.94
CA SER A 264 33.17 -16.75 9.81
C SER A 264 34.38 -15.96 10.31
N PRO A 265 35.58 -16.13 9.73
CA PRO A 265 36.77 -15.45 10.20
C PRO A 265 36.69 -13.93 9.91
N ILE A 266 37.16 -13.15 10.88
CA ILE A 266 37.34 -11.70 10.79
C ILE A 266 38.83 -11.39 10.89
N ARG A 267 39.32 -10.42 10.12
CA ARG A 267 40.73 -9.97 10.16
C ARG A 267 41.73 -11.13 10.12
N LYS A 268 41.58 -12.00 9.14
CA LYS A 268 42.44 -13.18 8.95
C LYS A 268 42.42 -14.16 10.12
N GLY A 269 41.33 -14.23 10.88
CA GLY A 269 41.15 -15.19 11.98
C GLY A 269 41.44 -14.59 13.37
N ASP A 270 41.65 -13.29 13.48
CA ASP A 270 41.79 -12.60 14.76
C ASP A 270 40.52 -12.66 15.62
N ALA A 271 39.36 -12.71 14.95
CA ALA A 271 38.06 -12.89 15.59
C ALA A 271 37.12 -13.72 14.73
N SER A 272 36.03 -14.20 15.34
CA SER A 272 34.93 -14.90 14.67
C SER A 272 33.69 -14.03 14.65
N HIS A 273 32.96 -14.04 13.51
CA HIS A 273 31.72 -13.30 13.33
C HIS A 273 30.59 -13.87 14.20
N THR A 274 29.75 -13.00 14.73
CA THR A 274 28.64 -13.36 15.63
C THR A 274 27.37 -13.86 14.92
N GLY A 275 27.35 -13.80 13.57
CA GLY A 275 26.22 -14.22 12.74
C GLY A 275 25.21 -13.12 12.46
N LEU A 276 24.09 -13.51 11.86
CA LEU A 276 23.04 -12.60 11.41
C LEU A 276 22.16 -12.11 12.56
N ILE A 277 21.84 -12.98 13.51
CA ILE A 277 20.83 -12.71 14.54
C ILE A 277 21.10 -11.43 15.34
N PRO A 278 22.32 -11.14 15.82
CA PRO A 278 22.61 -9.89 16.52
C PRO A 278 22.32 -8.65 15.69
N PHE A 279 22.63 -8.65 14.40
CA PHE A 279 22.37 -7.55 13.49
C PHE A 279 20.88 -7.45 13.12
N TYR A 280 20.18 -8.55 12.99
CA TYR A 280 18.72 -8.54 12.78
C TYR A 280 17.99 -7.99 14.01
N LYS A 281 18.48 -8.23 15.24
CA LYS A 281 17.98 -7.58 16.46
C LYS A 281 18.21 -6.06 16.42
N MET A 282 19.37 -5.62 15.94
CA MET A 282 19.67 -4.20 15.77
C MET A 282 18.70 -3.57 14.76
N PHE A 283 18.41 -4.23 13.63
CA PHE A 283 17.42 -3.76 12.67
C PHE A 283 16.00 -3.73 13.26
N GLN A 284 15.61 -4.75 14.05
CA GLN A 284 14.33 -4.73 14.75
C GLN A 284 14.23 -3.53 15.71
N ALA A 285 15.28 -3.24 16.46
CA ALA A 285 15.33 -2.10 17.34
C ALA A 285 15.22 -0.77 16.57
N ALA A 286 15.90 -0.64 15.43
CA ALA A 286 15.80 0.53 14.56
C ALA A 286 14.37 0.70 14.02
N VAL A 287 13.73 -0.37 13.54
CA VAL A 287 12.33 -0.37 13.05
C VAL A 287 11.35 0.03 14.16
N ARG A 288 11.60 -0.36 15.39
CA ARG A 288 10.71 -0.12 16.54
C ARG A 288 11.02 1.18 17.29
N SER A 289 12.12 1.85 16.96
CA SER A 289 12.58 3.06 17.65
C SER A 289 11.63 4.26 17.48
N CYS A 290 10.91 4.33 16.37
CA CYS A 290 9.99 5.43 16.06
C CYS A 290 8.57 4.90 15.82
N SER A 291 7.57 5.69 16.21
CA SER A 291 6.19 5.47 15.81
C SER A 291 5.88 6.18 14.50
N GLN A 292 5.10 5.55 13.64
CA GLN A 292 4.61 6.17 12.42
C GLN A 292 3.51 7.21 12.73
N GLY A 293 3.93 8.43 13.08
CA GLY A 293 3.02 9.54 13.41
C GLY A 293 2.12 9.27 14.63
N GLY A 294 2.58 8.49 15.61
CA GLY A 294 1.83 8.15 16.82
C GLY A 294 0.68 7.13 16.61
N VAL A 295 0.50 6.62 15.40
CA VAL A 295 -0.65 5.77 15.02
C VAL A 295 -0.28 4.30 14.85
N ARG A 296 0.93 4.02 14.35
CA ARG A 296 1.45 2.67 14.09
C ARG A 296 2.87 2.53 14.61
N ASN A 297 3.23 1.30 15.00
CA ASN A 297 4.63 0.93 15.14
C ASN A 297 5.27 0.71 13.77
N GLY A 298 6.57 0.91 13.65
CA GLY A 298 7.33 0.54 12.47
C GLY A 298 7.21 -0.96 12.17
N ALA A 299 7.27 -1.32 10.88
CA ALA A 299 7.21 -2.69 10.41
C ALA A 299 8.23 -2.91 9.29
N ALA A 300 8.84 -4.08 9.26
CA ALA A 300 9.79 -4.45 8.22
C ALA A 300 9.80 -5.95 7.95
N THR A 301 10.21 -6.32 6.72
CA THR A 301 10.49 -7.68 6.28
C THR A 301 11.96 -7.84 5.97
N LEU A 302 12.60 -8.86 6.54
CA LEU A 302 13.99 -9.25 6.30
C LEU A 302 14.04 -10.36 5.23
N TYR A 303 14.85 -10.14 4.19
CA TYR A 303 15.04 -11.07 3.09
C TYR A 303 16.39 -11.77 3.19
N TYR A 304 16.41 -13.10 3.06
CA TYR A 304 17.63 -13.91 3.08
C TYR A 304 17.44 -15.19 2.23
N PRO A 305 18.54 -15.74 1.65
CA PRO A 305 18.46 -16.93 0.83
C PRO A 305 18.31 -18.21 1.66
N LEU A 306 17.57 -19.18 1.13
CA LEU A 306 17.39 -20.50 1.74
C LEU A 306 18.71 -21.23 1.99
N TRP A 307 19.71 -20.99 1.16
CA TRP A 307 21.03 -21.62 1.25
C TRP A 307 22.00 -20.93 2.22
N HIS A 308 21.52 -20.00 3.05
CA HIS A 308 22.37 -19.37 4.08
C HIS A 308 22.74 -20.36 5.18
N TYR A 309 23.98 -20.33 5.64
CA TYR A 309 24.52 -21.27 6.66
C TYR A 309 23.70 -21.32 7.96
N GLU A 310 23.09 -20.19 8.37
CA GLU A 310 22.28 -20.09 9.58
C GLU A 310 20.78 -20.36 9.35
N ILE A 311 20.41 -20.99 8.25
CA ILE A 311 19.00 -21.15 7.85
C ILE A 311 18.09 -21.78 8.90
N GLU A 312 18.59 -22.75 9.68
CA GLU A 312 17.81 -23.40 10.76
C GLU A 312 17.35 -22.39 11.81
N ASP A 313 18.27 -21.51 12.21
CA ASP A 313 17.99 -20.48 13.21
C ASP A 313 17.12 -19.34 12.62
N LEU A 314 17.33 -19.01 11.34
CA LEU A 314 16.58 -17.96 10.65
C LEU A 314 15.12 -18.32 10.41
N LEU A 315 14.81 -19.57 10.07
CA LEU A 315 13.43 -20.02 9.82
C LEU A 315 12.54 -19.92 11.06
N VAL A 316 13.11 -20.06 12.25
CA VAL A 316 12.36 -20.07 13.51
C VAL A 316 12.32 -18.74 14.26
N LEU A 317 12.90 -17.67 13.70
CA LEU A 317 12.98 -16.36 14.36
C LEU A 317 11.63 -15.80 14.81
N LYS A 318 10.56 -16.09 14.09
CA LYS A 318 9.22 -15.56 14.37
C LYS A 318 8.36 -16.47 15.24
N ASN A 319 8.69 -17.74 15.41
CA ASN A 319 7.82 -18.67 16.12
C ASN A 319 7.73 -18.38 17.63
N ASN A 320 6.69 -18.91 18.28
CA ASN A 320 6.42 -18.69 19.71
C ASN A 320 7.18 -19.65 20.65
N LYS A 321 7.97 -20.58 20.08
CA LYS A 321 8.78 -21.54 20.85
C LYS A 321 10.17 -20.94 21.10
N GLY A 322 10.81 -21.28 22.20
CA GLY A 322 12.16 -20.84 22.55
C GLY A 322 12.20 -19.50 23.33
N THR A 323 13.42 -19.06 23.62
CA THR A 323 13.67 -17.84 24.41
C THR A 323 13.70 -16.59 23.54
N GLU A 324 13.51 -15.41 24.13
CA GLU A 324 13.64 -14.13 23.45
C GLU A 324 15.04 -13.90 22.86
N ASP A 325 16.06 -14.52 23.43
CA ASP A 325 17.44 -14.38 22.93
C ASP A 325 17.62 -14.96 21.52
N ASN A 326 16.84 -15.98 21.17
CA ASN A 326 16.92 -16.67 19.89
C ASN A 326 15.76 -16.34 18.94
N ARG A 327 14.99 -15.28 19.23
CA ARG A 327 13.80 -14.90 18.45
C ARG A 327 13.81 -13.43 18.11
N ILE A 328 13.20 -13.10 16.97
CA ILE A 328 12.96 -11.73 16.48
C ILE A 328 11.54 -11.71 15.94
N ARG A 329 10.57 -11.66 16.86
CA ARG A 329 9.13 -11.86 16.56
C ARG A 329 8.44 -10.67 15.94
N GLN A 330 9.01 -9.47 16.10
CA GLN A 330 8.41 -8.22 15.64
C GLN A 330 8.83 -7.81 14.22
N MET A 331 9.52 -8.70 13.51
CA MET A 331 9.83 -8.57 12.10
C MET A 331 9.06 -9.61 11.30
N ASP A 332 8.87 -9.36 10.01
CA ASP A 332 8.44 -10.33 9.03
C ASP A 332 9.65 -10.81 8.22
N TYR A 333 9.51 -11.91 7.48
CA TYR A 333 10.62 -12.53 6.78
C TYR A 333 10.24 -12.89 5.35
N GLY A 334 11.23 -12.85 4.45
CA GLY A 334 11.13 -13.33 3.08
C GLY A 334 12.26 -14.31 2.80
N VAL A 335 11.93 -15.59 2.63
CA VAL A 335 12.90 -16.62 2.27
C VAL A 335 13.01 -16.69 0.75
N GLN A 336 14.24 -16.63 0.25
CA GLN A 336 14.54 -16.53 -1.16
C GLN A 336 14.94 -17.89 -1.74
N PHE A 337 14.31 -18.22 -2.86
CA PHE A 337 14.46 -19.46 -3.59
C PHE A 337 14.86 -19.21 -5.03
N ASN A 338 15.50 -20.15 -5.66
CA ASN A 338 15.71 -20.19 -7.09
C ASN A 338 15.40 -21.60 -7.66
N LYS A 339 15.48 -21.73 -8.97
CA LYS A 339 15.17 -23.00 -9.67
C LYS A 339 15.95 -24.19 -9.13
N LEU A 340 17.25 -24.02 -8.81
CA LEU A 340 18.08 -25.12 -8.30
C LEU A 340 17.53 -25.70 -6.98
N MET A 341 16.98 -24.85 -6.09
CA MET A 341 16.38 -25.32 -4.82
C MET A 341 15.18 -26.24 -5.10
N TYR A 342 14.33 -25.89 -6.06
CA TYR A 342 13.20 -26.72 -6.47
C TYR A 342 13.63 -28.00 -7.18
N GLU A 343 14.65 -27.94 -8.05
CA GLU A 343 15.23 -29.14 -8.70
C GLU A 343 15.73 -30.14 -7.66
N ARG A 344 16.40 -29.64 -6.61
CA ARG A 344 16.86 -30.49 -5.50
C ARG A 344 15.71 -31.10 -4.70
N LEU A 345 14.64 -30.35 -4.48
CA LEU A 345 13.43 -30.86 -3.82
C LEU A 345 12.79 -31.98 -4.66
N LEU A 346 12.56 -31.75 -5.94
CA LEU A 346 11.89 -32.69 -6.84
C LEU A 346 12.71 -33.96 -7.08
N SER A 347 14.04 -33.87 -7.09
CA SER A 347 14.93 -35.03 -7.23
C SER A 347 15.19 -35.80 -5.92
N GLY A 348 14.60 -35.35 -4.79
CA GLY A 348 14.89 -35.92 -3.48
C GLY A 348 16.34 -35.68 -3.00
N GLY A 349 16.98 -34.64 -3.53
CA GLY A 349 18.36 -34.26 -3.24
C GLY A 349 18.53 -33.49 -1.94
N ASP A 350 19.74 -32.97 -1.78
CA ASP A 350 20.15 -32.20 -0.61
C ASP A 350 20.29 -30.71 -0.95
N ILE A 351 20.07 -29.84 0.04
CA ILE A 351 20.42 -28.43 -0.02
C ILE A 351 21.59 -28.19 0.92
N THR A 352 22.65 -27.63 0.36
CA THR A 352 23.85 -27.27 1.10
C THR A 352 23.85 -25.77 1.38
N CYS A 353 24.08 -25.42 2.62
CA CYS A 353 24.04 -24.03 3.11
C CYS A 353 25.44 -23.54 3.43
N PHE A 354 25.74 -22.35 2.95
CA PHE A 354 27.05 -21.71 3.03
C PHE A 354 26.95 -20.32 3.70
N SER A 355 28.05 -19.86 4.28
CA SER A 355 28.24 -18.42 4.49
C SER A 355 28.53 -17.76 3.14
N PRO A 356 27.86 -16.63 2.80
CA PRO A 356 28.16 -15.94 1.54
C PRO A 356 29.63 -15.57 1.36
N SER A 357 30.33 -15.25 2.45
CA SER A 357 31.75 -14.92 2.45
C SER A 357 32.67 -16.10 2.12
N ASP A 358 32.22 -17.35 2.32
CA ASP A 358 33.03 -18.56 2.10
C ASP A 358 33.00 -18.98 0.64
N VAL A 359 32.05 -18.50 -0.17
CA VAL A 359 31.91 -18.79 -1.60
C VAL A 359 31.78 -17.46 -2.36
N PRO A 360 32.90 -16.79 -2.68
CA PRO A 360 32.88 -15.52 -3.37
C PRO A 360 32.09 -15.56 -4.68
N GLY A 361 31.21 -14.59 -4.89
CA GLY A 361 30.36 -14.47 -6.08
C GLY A 361 29.07 -15.30 -6.04
N LEU A 362 28.90 -16.21 -5.07
CA LEU A 362 27.68 -17.04 -4.97
C LEU A 362 26.44 -16.19 -4.71
N TYR A 363 26.52 -15.25 -3.77
CA TYR A 363 25.40 -14.37 -3.42
C TYR A 363 24.94 -13.52 -4.60
N ASP A 364 25.86 -12.90 -5.34
CA ASP A 364 25.50 -12.10 -6.51
C ASP A 364 24.95 -12.95 -7.65
N ALA A 365 25.56 -14.11 -7.93
CA ALA A 365 25.08 -15.04 -8.95
C ALA A 365 23.68 -15.60 -8.65
N PHE A 366 23.32 -15.77 -7.38
CA PHE A 366 22.00 -16.22 -6.95
C PHE A 366 20.86 -15.38 -7.54
N PHE A 367 21.08 -14.08 -7.71
CA PHE A 367 20.11 -13.15 -8.29
C PHE A 367 20.31 -12.92 -9.78
N ALA A 368 21.55 -12.80 -10.24
CA ALA A 368 21.89 -12.28 -11.55
C ALA A 368 22.12 -13.35 -12.61
N ASP A 369 22.61 -14.55 -12.26
CA ASP A 369 23.06 -15.56 -13.21
C ASP A 369 22.90 -16.97 -12.62
N GLN A 370 21.84 -17.65 -13.04
CA GLN A 370 21.48 -18.97 -12.48
C GLN A 370 22.48 -20.08 -12.88
N ASP A 371 23.07 -19.99 -14.06
CA ASP A 371 24.05 -20.98 -14.52
C ASP A 371 25.36 -20.85 -13.72
N LYS A 372 25.81 -19.61 -13.53
CA LYS A 372 26.97 -19.32 -12.68
C LYS A 372 26.71 -19.68 -11.21
N PHE A 373 25.52 -19.42 -10.70
CA PHE A 373 25.13 -19.83 -9.35
C PHE A 373 25.27 -21.35 -9.20
N LYS A 374 24.71 -22.12 -10.13
CA LYS A 374 24.78 -23.60 -10.11
C LYS A 374 26.22 -24.09 -10.16
N GLU A 375 27.04 -23.53 -11.03
CA GLU A 375 28.47 -23.89 -11.13
C GLU A 375 29.20 -23.65 -9.79
N LEU A 376 29.08 -22.46 -9.25
CA LEU A 376 29.72 -22.06 -7.97
C LEU A 376 29.21 -22.91 -6.81
N TYR A 377 27.90 -23.12 -6.75
CA TYR A 377 27.24 -23.89 -5.71
C TYR A 377 27.72 -25.37 -5.69
N GLU A 378 27.66 -26.05 -6.83
CA GLU A 378 28.09 -27.45 -6.94
C GLU A 378 29.60 -27.61 -6.73
N LYS A 379 30.41 -26.65 -7.15
CA LYS A 379 31.86 -26.63 -6.87
C LYS A 379 32.13 -26.47 -5.37
N ALA A 380 31.37 -25.58 -4.69
CA ALA A 380 31.48 -25.41 -3.25
C ALA A 380 31.03 -26.66 -2.46
N GLU A 381 30.00 -27.35 -2.92
CA GLU A 381 29.55 -28.60 -2.32
C GLU A 381 30.66 -29.67 -2.29
N LYS A 382 31.44 -29.75 -3.36
CA LYS A 382 32.55 -30.70 -3.49
C LYS A 382 33.80 -30.28 -2.73
N ASN A 383 33.93 -29.02 -2.37
CA ASN A 383 35.13 -28.52 -1.69
C ASN A 383 35.07 -28.80 -0.19
N THR A 384 35.92 -29.70 0.29
CA THR A 384 35.99 -30.11 1.69
C THR A 384 36.55 -29.03 2.62
N LYS A 385 37.18 -27.98 2.09
CA LYS A 385 37.76 -26.90 2.88
C LYS A 385 36.71 -25.79 3.19
N ILE A 386 35.59 -25.78 2.49
CA ILE A 386 34.52 -24.83 2.72
C ILE A 386 33.60 -25.33 3.83
N ARG A 387 33.34 -24.48 4.82
CA ARG A 387 32.41 -24.74 5.89
C ARG A 387 30.98 -24.75 5.32
N LYS A 388 30.21 -25.77 5.63
CA LYS A 388 28.85 -25.96 5.10
C LYS A 388 28.01 -26.82 6.05
N LYS A 389 26.71 -26.69 5.90
CA LYS A 389 25.69 -27.58 6.47
C LYS A 389 24.85 -28.14 5.33
N THR A 390 24.47 -29.39 5.42
CA THR A 390 23.68 -30.07 4.36
C THR A 390 22.42 -30.63 4.98
N TYR A 391 21.29 -30.38 4.34
CA TYR A 391 19.97 -30.84 4.76
C TYR A 391 19.29 -31.57 3.60
N LYS A 392 18.42 -32.53 3.91
CA LYS A 392 17.50 -33.04 2.91
C LYS A 392 16.59 -31.91 2.44
N ALA A 393 16.47 -31.74 1.13
CA ALA A 393 15.62 -30.65 0.58
C ALA A 393 14.20 -30.74 1.11
N ILE A 394 13.62 -31.95 1.17
CA ILE A 394 12.26 -32.14 1.68
C ILE A 394 12.09 -31.68 3.14
N ASP A 395 13.08 -31.93 4.00
CA ASP A 395 13.01 -31.57 5.40
C ASP A 395 13.07 -30.03 5.57
N LEU A 396 13.96 -29.36 4.82
CA LEU A 396 14.11 -27.92 4.87
C LEU A 396 12.89 -27.18 4.32
N PHE A 397 12.35 -27.65 3.20
CA PHE A 397 11.09 -27.09 2.64
C PHE A 397 9.90 -27.35 3.57
N SER A 398 9.81 -28.52 4.19
CA SER A 398 8.74 -28.83 5.15
C SER A 398 8.80 -27.91 6.37
N GLN A 399 10.00 -27.68 6.92
CA GLN A 399 10.21 -26.75 8.02
C GLN A 399 9.80 -25.31 7.62
N PHE A 400 10.21 -24.85 6.44
CA PHE A 400 9.81 -23.54 5.92
C PHE A 400 8.28 -23.42 5.82
N MET A 401 7.61 -24.41 5.25
CA MET A 401 6.14 -24.40 5.10
C MET A 401 5.43 -24.46 6.44
N GLU A 402 5.95 -25.24 7.40
CA GLU A 402 5.38 -25.29 8.75
C GLU A 402 5.49 -23.94 9.46
N GLU A 403 6.65 -23.30 9.45
CA GLU A 403 6.85 -22.00 10.06
C GLU A 403 6.00 -20.91 9.38
N ARG A 404 5.88 -20.93 8.06
CA ARG A 404 5.00 -20.07 7.29
C ARG A 404 3.53 -20.24 7.69
N LYS A 405 3.05 -21.48 7.78
CA LYS A 405 1.69 -21.82 8.22
C LYS A 405 1.42 -21.31 9.63
N ASN A 406 2.34 -21.57 10.56
CA ASN A 406 2.16 -21.28 11.97
C ASN A 406 2.25 -19.79 12.31
N THR A 407 3.03 -19.01 11.56
CA THR A 407 3.25 -17.58 11.81
C THR A 407 2.45 -16.66 10.89
N GLY A 408 2.13 -17.12 9.67
CA GLY A 408 1.44 -16.33 8.64
C GLY A 408 2.23 -15.11 8.12
N ARG A 409 3.54 -15.03 8.41
CA ARG A 409 4.36 -13.83 8.15
C ARG A 409 5.75 -14.15 7.59
N ILE A 410 5.84 -15.24 6.82
CA ILE A 410 7.05 -15.62 6.11
C ILE A 410 6.70 -15.71 4.62
N TYR A 411 7.27 -14.81 3.83
CA TYR A 411 7.09 -14.79 2.38
C TYR A 411 8.02 -15.80 1.69
N LEU A 412 7.62 -16.23 0.53
CA LEU A 412 8.43 -16.95 -0.43
C LEU A 412 8.76 -16.01 -1.59
N MET A 413 10.04 -15.84 -1.92
CA MET A 413 10.48 -15.02 -3.05
C MET A 413 11.29 -15.85 -4.04
N ASN A 414 10.80 -16.00 -5.27
CA ASN A 414 11.53 -16.62 -6.37
C ASN A 414 12.40 -15.57 -7.06
N VAL A 415 13.70 -15.57 -6.75
CA VAL A 415 14.63 -14.51 -7.17
C VAL A 415 14.94 -14.53 -8.67
N ASP A 416 14.96 -15.71 -9.28
CA ASP A 416 15.11 -15.87 -10.72
C ASP A 416 13.88 -15.31 -11.47
N HIS A 417 12.66 -15.61 -11.03
CA HIS A 417 11.45 -15.05 -11.61
C HIS A 417 11.37 -13.52 -11.46
N ALA A 418 11.76 -12.98 -10.29
CA ALA A 418 11.79 -11.53 -10.08
C ALA A 418 12.71 -10.81 -11.09
N ASN A 419 13.81 -11.45 -11.50
CA ASN A 419 14.74 -10.90 -12.48
C ASN A 419 14.35 -11.20 -13.93
N THR A 420 13.91 -12.43 -14.26
CA THR A 420 13.60 -12.83 -15.64
C THR A 420 12.26 -12.28 -16.13
N HIS A 421 11.22 -12.20 -15.27
CA HIS A 421 9.88 -11.73 -15.61
C HIS A 421 9.63 -10.26 -15.23
N GLY A 422 10.54 -9.62 -14.51
CA GLY A 422 10.44 -8.22 -14.11
C GLY A 422 10.69 -7.23 -15.25
N ALA A 423 10.46 -5.95 -14.96
CA ALA A 423 10.62 -4.85 -15.92
C ALA A 423 12.08 -4.51 -16.25
N PHE A 424 13.05 -4.99 -15.49
CA PHE A 424 14.46 -4.63 -15.61
C PHE A 424 15.24 -5.66 -16.41
N ILE A 425 16.33 -5.18 -17.03
CA ILE A 425 17.32 -6.05 -17.72
C ILE A 425 18.24 -6.62 -16.65
N GLU A 426 18.28 -7.94 -16.54
CA GLU A 426 18.95 -8.67 -15.46
C GLU A 426 20.45 -8.33 -15.33
N SER A 427 21.12 -8.08 -16.45
CA SER A 427 22.55 -7.71 -16.47
C SER A 427 22.81 -6.25 -16.07
N LYS A 428 21.80 -5.40 -16.00
CA LYS A 428 21.93 -3.97 -15.74
C LYS A 428 21.37 -3.53 -14.39
N ALA A 429 20.27 -4.15 -13.97
CA ALA A 429 19.54 -3.77 -12.76
C ALA A 429 18.98 -5.00 -12.05
N VAL A 430 19.79 -5.56 -11.15
CA VAL A 430 19.49 -6.82 -10.46
C VAL A 430 18.54 -6.59 -9.30
N ILE A 431 17.49 -7.42 -9.22
CA ILE A 431 16.53 -7.46 -8.11
C ILE A 431 17.05 -8.44 -7.05
N LYS A 432 17.31 -7.95 -5.84
CA LYS A 432 17.84 -8.76 -4.73
C LYS A 432 16.90 -8.89 -3.55
N GLN A 433 15.77 -8.18 -3.55
CA GLN A 433 14.81 -8.19 -2.45
C GLN A 433 13.46 -7.64 -2.87
N SER A 434 12.51 -7.66 -1.94
CA SER A 434 11.24 -6.97 -2.07
C SER A 434 11.02 -6.02 -0.88
N ASN A 435 9.84 -5.41 -0.81
CA ASN A 435 9.43 -4.49 0.27
C ASN A 435 8.80 -5.22 1.46
N LEU A 436 8.17 -4.46 2.37
CA LEU A 436 7.48 -5.01 3.56
C LEU A 436 6.40 -6.05 3.21
N CYS A 437 5.61 -5.81 2.16
CA CYS A 437 4.47 -6.66 1.79
C CYS A 437 4.72 -7.55 0.57
N ALA A 438 5.94 -7.59 0.06
CA ALA A 438 6.42 -8.46 -1.03
C ALA A 438 5.77 -8.23 -2.41
N GLU A 439 5.18 -7.04 -2.66
CA GLU A 439 4.57 -6.68 -3.94
C GLU A 439 5.49 -5.86 -4.87
N ILE A 440 6.66 -5.44 -4.42
CA ILE A 440 7.59 -4.58 -5.16
C ILE A 440 8.88 -5.33 -5.50
N ALA A 441 9.30 -5.24 -6.75
CA ALA A 441 10.56 -5.79 -7.24
C ALA A 441 11.38 -4.66 -7.90
N LEU A 442 12.30 -4.07 -7.17
CA LEU A 442 13.13 -2.93 -7.57
C LEU A 442 14.60 -3.20 -7.25
N PRO A 443 15.53 -2.70 -8.08
CA PRO A 443 16.96 -2.87 -7.83
C PRO A 443 17.43 -2.08 -6.61
N THR A 444 18.38 -2.62 -5.90
CA THR A 444 19.02 -2.01 -4.74
C THR A 444 20.54 -2.17 -4.80
N LYS A 445 21.27 -1.31 -4.07
CA LYS A 445 22.71 -1.46 -3.79
C LYS A 445 22.98 -1.10 -2.34
N PRO A 446 23.85 -1.84 -1.65
CA PRO A 446 24.22 -1.52 -0.26
C PRO A 446 24.82 -0.13 -0.14
N LEU A 447 24.53 0.54 0.97
CA LEU A 447 25.22 1.77 1.35
C LEU A 447 26.53 1.45 2.08
N ASN A 448 27.57 2.24 1.85
CA ASN A 448 28.79 2.23 2.66
C ASN A 448 28.70 3.21 3.84
N HIS A 449 27.93 4.28 3.69
CA HIS A 449 27.60 5.24 4.76
C HIS A 449 26.27 5.94 4.40
N ILE A 450 25.67 6.66 5.33
CA ILE A 450 24.34 7.24 5.16
C ILE A 450 24.26 8.32 4.06
N PHE A 451 25.36 8.91 3.68
CA PHE A 451 25.48 9.90 2.61
C PHE A 451 26.05 9.30 1.31
N ASP A 452 26.05 7.99 1.17
CA ASP A 452 26.57 7.29 -0.01
C ASP A 452 25.69 7.58 -1.24
N GLU A 453 26.30 8.20 -2.26
CA GLU A 453 25.64 8.52 -3.54
C GLU A 453 25.72 7.35 -4.54
N GLU A 454 26.58 6.37 -4.30
CA GLU A 454 26.74 5.19 -5.15
C GLU A 454 25.83 4.03 -4.73
N GLY A 455 25.32 4.07 -3.51
CA GLY A 455 24.30 3.15 -3.02
C GLY A 455 22.94 3.40 -3.67
N GLU A 456 22.02 2.46 -3.53
CA GLU A 456 20.69 2.58 -4.12
C GLU A 456 19.62 2.08 -3.14
N ILE A 457 18.85 3.01 -2.59
CA ILE A 457 17.63 2.72 -1.84
C ILE A 457 16.45 2.92 -2.78
N SER A 458 15.67 1.89 -2.99
CA SER A 458 14.50 1.99 -3.86
C SER A 458 13.24 2.33 -3.07
N LEU A 459 12.47 3.26 -3.62
CA LEU A 459 11.18 3.69 -3.09
C LEU A 459 10.08 3.31 -4.06
N CYS A 460 8.91 2.95 -3.53
CA CYS A 460 7.72 2.83 -4.36
C CYS A 460 6.61 3.74 -3.83
N THR A 461 6.05 4.53 -4.74
CA THR A 461 4.91 5.40 -4.49
C THR A 461 3.68 4.76 -5.12
N LEU A 462 2.63 4.58 -4.31
CA LEU A 462 1.52 3.70 -4.63
C LEU A 462 0.22 4.46 -4.87
N SER A 463 -0.62 3.90 -5.72
CA SER A 463 -2.07 4.14 -5.81
C SER A 463 -2.77 2.88 -6.30
N ALA A 464 -4.09 2.88 -6.38
CA ALA A 464 -4.83 1.74 -6.91
C ALA A 464 -6.04 2.20 -7.73
N ILE A 465 -6.36 1.45 -8.78
CA ILE A 465 -7.58 1.64 -9.57
C ILE A 465 -8.70 0.80 -8.94
N ASN A 466 -9.86 1.40 -8.78
CA ASN A 466 -11.07 0.72 -8.34
C ASN A 466 -11.73 -0.01 -9.52
N TRP A 467 -11.45 -1.29 -9.67
CA TRP A 467 -12.04 -2.09 -10.74
C TRP A 467 -13.56 -2.21 -10.61
N GLY A 468 -14.09 -2.04 -9.41
CA GLY A 468 -15.54 -1.98 -9.20
C GLY A 468 -16.24 -0.84 -9.93
N ASN A 469 -15.54 0.25 -10.24
CA ASN A 469 -16.06 1.40 -10.97
C ASN A 469 -15.83 1.29 -12.49
N VAL A 470 -15.04 0.32 -12.94
CA VAL A 470 -14.79 0.10 -14.38
C VAL A 470 -15.98 -0.63 -15.02
N LYS A 471 -16.51 -0.09 -16.09
CA LYS A 471 -17.64 -0.66 -16.84
C LYS A 471 -17.17 -1.42 -18.07
N GLU A 472 -16.18 -0.86 -18.75
CA GLU A 472 -15.56 -1.43 -19.95
C GLU A 472 -14.05 -1.20 -19.94
N PRO A 473 -13.24 -1.99 -20.66
CA PRO A 473 -11.78 -1.88 -20.66
C PRO A 473 -11.25 -0.49 -21.00
N LYS A 474 -11.96 0.27 -21.83
CA LYS A 474 -11.57 1.63 -22.24
C LYS A 474 -11.62 2.64 -21.08
N ASP A 475 -12.40 2.39 -20.05
CA ASP A 475 -12.48 3.28 -18.86
C ASP A 475 -11.11 3.41 -18.15
N PHE A 476 -10.25 2.40 -18.30
CA PHE A 476 -8.90 2.45 -17.76
C PHE A 476 -8.03 3.56 -18.36
N GLU A 477 -8.31 4.02 -19.59
CA GLU A 477 -7.45 5.02 -20.25
C GLU A 477 -7.31 6.29 -19.39
N LYS A 478 -8.42 6.88 -18.98
CA LYS A 478 -8.41 8.10 -18.15
C LYS A 478 -7.91 7.82 -16.73
N MET A 479 -8.36 6.73 -16.11
CA MET A 479 -7.97 6.40 -14.73
C MET A 479 -6.46 6.15 -14.62
N CYS A 480 -5.89 5.39 -15.55
CA CYS A 480 -4.46 5.09 -15.56
C CYS A 480 -3.61 6.33 -15.86
N ASP A 481 -4.04 7.17 -16.82
CA ASP A 481 -3.33 8.44 -17.12
C ASP A 481 -3.27 9.34 -15.87
N LEU A 482 -4.40 9.55 -15.20
CA LEU A 482 -4.44 10.36 -13.99
C LEU A 482 -3.61 9.76 -12.84
N ALA A 483 -3.69 8.45 -12.63
CA ALA A 483 -2.93 7.78 -11.58
C ALA A 483 -1.43 7.91 -11.81
N VAL A 484 -0.94 7.66 -13.04
CA VAL A 484 0.47 7.76 -13.38
C VAL A 484 0.95 9.21 -13.29
N ARG A 485 0.21 10.17 -13.82
CA ARG A 485 0.56 11.61 -13.76
C ARG A 485 0.64 12.12 -12.33
N GLY A 486 -0.34 11.79 -11.50
CA GLY A 486 -0.36 12.21 -10.10
C GLY A 486 0.81 11.66 -9.31
N LEU A 487 1.12 10.36 -9.48
CA LEU A 487 2.26 9.74 -8.81
C LEU A 487 3.61 10.25 -9.36
N ASP A 488 3.75 10.46 -10.66
CA ASP A 488 4.99 11.00 -11.25
C ASP A 488 5.26 12.42 -10.74
N ALA A 489 4.24 13.27 -10.67
CA ALA A 489 4.35 14.61 -10.10
C ALA A 489 4.74 14.58 -8.61
N LEU A 490 4.25 13.59 -7.86
CA LEU A 490 4.56 13.42 -6.45
C LEU A 490 6.05 13.13 -6.21
N LEU A 491 6.71 12.41 -7.12
CA LEU A 491 8.15 12.12 -7.01
C LEU A 491 8.99 13.39 -7.01
N ASP A 492 8.59 14.41 -7.76
CA ASP A 492 9.27 15.70 -7.82
C ASP A 492 8.92 16.60 -6.64
N TYR A 493 7.75 16.42 -6.04
CA TYR A 493 7.26 17.21 -4.90
C TYR A 493 7.84 16.77 -3.56
N GLN A 494 8.08 15.47 -3.36
CA GLN A 494 8.53 14.94 -2.07
C GLN A 494 10.00 15.24 -1.77
N ASN A 495 10.34 15.28 -0.46
CA ASN A 495 11.70 15.31 0.01
C ASN A 495 12.19 13.89 0.32
N TYR A 496 13.51 13.69 0.23
CA TYR A 496 14.15 12.40 0.43
C TYR A 496 15.08 12.46 1.65
N PRO A 497 14.78 11.71 2.73
CA PRO A 497 15.61 11.72 3.94
C PRO A 497 17.04 11.18 3.75
N VAL A 498 17.27 10.39 2.69
CA VAL A 498 18.56 9.79 2.34
C VAL A 498 18.87 10.05 0.88
N ILE A 499 20.08 10.52 0.58
CA ILE A 499 20.48 10.89 -0.78
C ILE A 499 20.42 9.72 -1.77
N ALA A 500 20.79 8.51 -1.37
CA ALA A 500 20.72 7.31 -2.19
C ALA A 500 19.29 7.00 -2.65
N ALA A 501 18.27 7.33 -1.86
CA ALA A 501 16.88 7.17 -2.23
C ALA A 501 16.42 8.24 -3.22
N GLN A 502 16.89 9.47 -3.08
CA GLN A 502 16.61 10.54 -4.04
C GLN A 502 17.19 10.23 -5.41
N LEU A 503 18.46 9.87 -5.47
CA LEU A 503 19.15 9.55 -6.71
C LEU A 503 18.53 8.34 -7.41
N SER A 504 18.25 7.28 -6.68
CA SER A 504 17.56 6.10 -7.20
C SER A 504 16.19 6.46 -7.78
N THR A 505 15.40 7.23 -7.04
CA THR A 505 14.05 7.61 -7.47
C THR A 505 14.08 8.51 -8.69
N MET A 506 14.95 9.53 -8.74
CA MET A 506 15.05 10.43 -9.90
C MET A 506 15.57 9.72 -11.14
N ASN A 507 16.47 8.75 -10.97
CA ASN A 507 17.01 7.98 -12.09
C ASN A 507 16.03 6.96 -12.67
N ARG A 508 15.15 6.38 -11.84
CA ARG A 508 14.26 5.27 -12.22
C ARG A 508 12.77 5.60 -12.20
N ARG A 509 12.36 6.57 -11.41
CA ARG A 509 10.96 7.03 -11.23
C ARG A 509 9.95 5.88 -11.08
N PRO A 510 10.16 4.93 -10.14
CA PRO A 510 9.31 3.76 -10.00
C PRO A 510 7.95 4.12 -9.38
N LEU A 511 6.89 3.53 -9.91
CA LEU A 511 5.53 3.64 -9.42
C LEU A 511 4.94 2.25 -9.18
N GLY A 512 3.88 2.19 -8.37
CA GLY A 512 3.09 1.00 -8.17
C GLY A 512 1.59 1.34 -8.17
N VAL A 513 0.91 1.07 -9.28
CA VAL A 513 -0.54 1.19 -9.40
C VAL A 513 -1.14 -0.20 -9.25
N GLY A 514 -2.01 -0.37 -8.26
CA GLY A 514 -2.64 -1.65 -7.95
C GLY A 514 -4.12 -1.69 -8.27
N ILE A 515 -4.79 -2.66 -7.66
CA ILE A 515 -6.19 -2.95 -7.85
C ILE A 515 -6.88 -2.96 -6.49
N ILE A 516 -8.07 -2.36 -6.38
CA ILE A 516 -9.00 -2.58 -5.27
C ILE A 516 -10.36 -3.00 -5.82
N ASN A 517 -11.19 -3.57 -4.94
CA ASN A 517 -12.57 -3.92 -5.25
C ASN A 517 -12.74 -5.04 -6.30
N PHE A 518 -11.74 -5.89 -6.40
CA PHE A 518 -11.74 -6.98 -7.39
C PHE A 518 -12.86 -8.01 -7.11
N ALA A 519 -13.10 -8.37 -5.85
CA ALA A 519 -14.19 -9.27 -5.49
C ALA A 519 -15.56 -8.71 -5.91
N TYR A 520 -15.79 -7.41 -5.73
CA TYR A 520 -17.00 -6.75 -6.20
C TYR A 520 -17.06 -6.70 -7.73
N PHE A 521 -15.93 -6.45 -8.40
CA PHE A 521 -15.85 -6.51 -9.86
C PHE A 521 -16.33 -7.86 -10.40
N LEU A 522 -15.90 -8.97 -9.80
CA LEU A 522 -16.38 -10.30 -10.17
C LEU A 522 -17.88 -10.48 -9.87
N ALA A 523 -18.30 -10.14 -8.65
CA ALA A 523 -19.69 -10.32 -8.22
C ALA A 523 -20.70 -9.53 -9.08
N LYS A 524 -20.37 -8.28 -9.45
CA LYS A 524 -21.23 -7.46 -10.31
C LYS A 524 -21.34 -7.99 -11.75
N ASN A 525 -20.35 -8.75 -12.22
CA ASN A 525 -20.35 -9.43 -13.51
C ASN A 525 -20.91 -10.86 -13.43
N ASP A 526 -21.55 -11.21 -12.31
CA ASP A 526 -22.13 -12.53 -12.07
C ASP A 526 -21.11 -13.67 -12.13
N MET A 527 -19.94 -13.44 -11.57
CA MET A 527 -18.83 -14.38 -11.50
C MET A 527 -18.24 -14.45 -10.09
N SER A 528 -17.56 -15.54 -9.79
CA SER A 528 -16.78 -15.75 -8.58
C SER A 528 -15.34 -16.13 -8.93
N TYR A 529 -14.46 -16.24 -7.94
CA TYR A 529 -13.07 -16.66 -8.18
C TYR A 529 -12.95 -18.07 -8.75
N SER A 530 -13.89 -18.95 -8.40
CA SER A 530 -13.95 -20.34 -8.90
C SER A 530 -14.65 -20.49 -10.25
N ASP A 531 -15.24 -19.42 -10.78
CA ASP A 531 -15.93 -19.46 -12.07
C ASP A 531 -14.92 -19.45 -13.24
N PRO A 532 -14.88 -20.47 -14.10
CA PRO A 532 -13.95 -20.50 -15.23
C PRO A 532 -14.09 -19.31 -16.20
N ARG A 533 -15.28 -18.70 -16.30
CA ARG A 533 -15.52 -17.51 -17.13
C ARG A 533 -14.77 -16.28 -16.62
N ALA A 534 -14.48 -16.26 -15.31
CA ALA A 534 -13.74 -15.16 -14.69
C ALA A 534 -12.33 -15.02 -15.28
N LEU A 535 -11.69 -16.10 -15.69
CA LEU A 535 -10.34 -16.07 -16.28
C LEU A 535 -10.31 -15.23 -17.56
N ALA A 536 -11.27 -15.43 -18.47
CA ALA A 536 -11.35 -14.68 -19.73
C ALA A 536 -11.69 -13.21 -19.50
N LEU A 537 -12.61 -12.90 -18.57
CA LEU A 537 -12.96 -11.53 -18.21
C LEU A 537 -11.74 -10.80 -17.59
N VAL A 538 -11.05 -11.44 -16.68
CA VAL A 538 -9.90 -10.86 -16.00
C VAL A 538 -8.74 -10.67 -16.97
N ASP A 539 -8.49 -11.60 -17.88
CA ASP A 539 -7.48 -11.47 -18.93
C ASP A 539 -7.70 -10.22 -19.77
N GLU A 540 -8.94 -9.99 -20.24
CA GLU A 540 -9.29 -8.81 -21.04
C GLU A 540 -9.07 -7.49 -20.27
N TYR A 541 -9.55 -7.42 -19.03
CA TYR A 541 -9.43 -6.20 -18.22
C TYR A 541 -8.01 -5.96 -17.73
N ALA A 542 -7.27 -7.01 -17.40
CA ALA A 542 -5.87 -6.91 -16.98
C ALA A 542 -4.96 -6.47 -18.14
N GLU A 543 -5.21 -6.96 -19.36
CA GLU A 543 -4.53 -6.50 -20.56
C GLU A 543 -4.72 -4.99 -20.76
N ALA A 544 -5.96 -4.51 -20.71
CA ALA A 544 -6.28 -3.10 -20.87
C ALA A 544 -5.66 -2.24 -19.76
N TRP A 545 -5.76 -2.67 -18.50
CA TRP A 545 -5.15 -1.99 -17.37
C TRP A 545 -3.62 -1.86 -17.52
N SER A 546 -2.95 -2.94 -17.87
CA SER A 546 -1.50 -2.94 -18.11
C SER A 546 -1.13 -2.05 -19.30
N TYR A 547 -1.86 -2.16 -20.41
CA TYR A 547 -1.66 -1.35 -21.61
C TYR A 547 -1.75 0.15 -21.32
N TYR A 548 -2.83 0.58 -20.67
CA TYR A 548 -3.04 2.01 -20.41
C TYR A 548 -2.08 2.59 -19.38
N LEU A 549 -1.61 1.80 -18.40
CA LEU A 549 -0.55 2.23 -17.49
C LEU A 549 0.78 2.48 -18.23
N ILE A 550 1.17 1.54 -19.10
CA ILE A 550 2.40 1.68 -19.91
C ILE A 550 2.28 2.84 -20.90
N LYS A 551 1.13 2.96 -21.57
CA LYS A 551 0.84 4.07 -22.50
C LYS A 551 0.91 5.42 -21.79
N ALA A 552 0.36 5.56 -20.60
CA ALA A 552 0.41 6.78 -19.82
C ALA A 552 1.84 7.18 -19.45
N SER A 553 2.68 6.24 -19.05
CA SER A 553 4.09 6.50 -18.74
C SER A 553 4.92 6.80 -19.98
N ASN A 554 4.62 6.16 -21.10
CA ASN A 554 5.26 6.50 -22.39
C ASN A 554 4.85 7.91 -22.85
N GLN A 555 3.58 8.29 -22.70
CA GLN A 555 3.10 9.64 -22.99
C GLN A 555 3.81 10.68 -22.13
N LEU A 556 4.03 10.41 -20.85
CA LEU A 556 4.82 11.30 -19.99
C LEU A 556 6.30 11.36 -20.42
N ALA A 557 6.87 10.28 -20.95
CA ALA A 557 8.20 10.31 -21.52
C ALA A 557 8.29 11.23 -22.74
N ILE A 558 7.27 11.23 -23.59
CA ILE A 558 7.17 12.17 -24.74
C ILE A 558 7.08 13.63 -24.24
N GLU A 559 6.28 13.88 -23.23
CA GLU A 559 6.02 15.25 -22.73
C GLU A 559 7.17 15.82 -21.87
N ARG A 560 7.84 14.98 -21.09
CA ARG A 560 8.76 15.39 -20.02
C ARG A 560 10.13 14.72 -20.05
N GLY A 561 10.35 13.82 -21.01
CA GLY A 561 11.53 12.99 -21.09
C GLY A 561 11.40 11.66 -20.35
N ALA A 562 12.05 10.63 -20.87
CA ALA A 562 12.16 9.34 -20.22
C ALA A 562 12.97 9.42 -18.91
N ALA A 563 12.81 8.44 -18.03
CA ALA A 563 13.67 8.32 -16.86
C ALA A 563 15.14 8.17 -17.29
N PRO A 564 16.12 8.76 -16.58
CA PRO A 564 17.55 8.66 -16.95
C PRO A 564 18.04 7.22 -17.17
N LYS A 565 17.53 6.28 -16.36
CA LYS A 565 17.84 4.84 -16.48
C LYS A 565 16.74 4.04 -17.19
N SER A 566 15.96 4.67 -18.07
CA SER A 566 14.96 3.98 -18.90
C SER A 566 15.57 2.84 -19.74
N ASN A 567 16.83 2.99 -20.18
CA ASN A 567 17.57 1.99 -20.92
C ASN A 567 18.03 0.77 -20.11
N GLU A 568 17.81 0.76 -18.79
CA GLU A 568 17.99 -0.40 -17.93
C GLU A 568 16.71 -1.21 -17.78
N THR A 569 15.59 -0.74 -18.38
CA THR A 569 14.31 -1.43 -18.42
C THR A 569 14.11 -2.18 -19.75
N LYS A 570 13.30 -3.21 -19.73
CA LYS A 570 12.88 -3.96 -20.93
C LYS A 570 11.99 -3.12 -21.84
N TYR A 571 11.28 -2.12 -21.31
CA TYR A 571 10.38 -1.25 -22.07
C TYR A 571 11.07 -0.54 -23.23
N GLY A 572 12.26 0.01 -23.03
CA GLY A 572 13.03 0.69 -24.08
C GLY A 572 13.43 -0.22 -25.24
N TYR A 573 13.34 -1.52 -25.08
CA TYR A 573 13.57 -2.52 -26.12
C TYR A 573 12.27 -3.10 -26.70
N GLY A 574 11.13 -2.55 -26.30
CA GLY A 574 9.82 -3.02 -26.73
C GLY A 574 9.40 -4.38 -26.12
N VAL A 575 10.07 -4.81 -25.04
CA VAL A 575 9.71 -6.02 -24.30
C VAL A 575 8.79 -5.62 -23.14
N LEU A 576 7.63 -6.21 -23.08
CA LEU A 576 6.53 -5.85 -22.19
C LEU A 576 6.15 -7.03 -21.28
N PRO A 577 5.39 -6.82 -20.20
CA PRO A 577 4.92 -7.91 -19.34
C PRO A 577 4.20 -9.02 -20.11
N ILE A 578 3.48 -8.69 -21.17
CA ILE A 578 2.80 -9.64 -22.07
C ILE A 578 3.77 -10.59 -22.80
N ASP A 579 5.06 -10.23 -22.88
CA ASP A 579 6.09 -11.06 -23.52
C ASP A 579 6.80 -11.98 -22.53
N THR A 580 6.79 -11.64 -21.24
CA THR A 580 7.64 -12.25 -20.20
C THR A 580 6.87 -13.12 -19.21
N TYR A 581 5.55 -13.22 -19.32
CA TYR A 581 4.78 -14.10 -18.45
C TYR A 581 5.01 -15.60 -18.79
N LYS A 582 4.68 -16.44 -17.84
CA LYS A 582 4.79 -17.90 -17.99
C LYS A 582 3.75 -18.44 -18.98
N ARG A 583 4.20 -18.96 -20.13
CA ARG A 583 3.33 -19.35 -21.25
C ARG A 583 2.38 -20.50 -20.96
N GLU A 584 2.66 -21.32 -19.96
CA GLU A 584 1.78 -22.41 -19.52
C GLU A 584 0.42 -21.88 -19.00
N VAL A 585 0.33 -20.59 -18.66
CA VAL A 585 -0.96 -19.95 -18.34
C VAL A 585 -1.92 -19.96 -19.53
N ASP A 586 -1.42 -19.97 -20.77
CA ASP A 586 -2.22 -20.04 -21.98
C ASP A 586 -3.03 -21.34 -22.10
N GLU A 587 -2.65 -22.38 -21.36
CA GLU A 587 -3.44 -23.63 -21.26
C GLU A 587 -4.72 -23.44 -20.43
N LEU A 588 -4.75 -22.44 -19.54
CA LEU A 588 -5.90 -22.13 -18.68
C LEU A 588 -6.86 -21.15 -19.32
N VAL A 589 -6.32 -20.18 -20.05
CA VAL A 589 -7.11 -19.17 -20.78
C VAL A 589 -6.42 -18.82 -22.10
N LEU A 590 -7.16 -18.92 -23.18
CA LEU A 590 -6.65 -18.51 -24.50
C LEU A 590 -6.54 -16.98 -24.51
N HIS A 591 -5.32 -16.48 -24.36
CA HIS A 591 -5.05 -15.05 -24.47
C HIS A 591 -5.12 -14.60 -25.92
N THR A 592 -5.85 -13.51 -26.16
CA THR A 592 -5.92 -12.83 -27.47
C THR A 592 -5.56 -11.36 -27.23
N GLU A 593 -4.54 -10.85 -27.90
CA GLU A 593 -4.19 -9.45 -27.85
C GLU A 593 -5.31 -8.57 -28.43
N ARG A 594 -5.84 -7.65 -27.61
CA ARG A 594 -6.98 -6.77 -27.94
C ARG A 594 -6.55 -5.32 -28.06
N MET A 595 -5.37 -4.98 -27.49
CA MET A 595 -4.83 -3.62 -27.46
C MET A 595 -3.80 -3.42 -28.57
N ASP A 596 -3.52 -2.16 -28.95
CA ASP A 596 -2.52 -1.80 -29.98
C ASP A 596 -1.10 -1.85 -29.42
N TRP A 597 -0.65 -3.05 -29.09
CA TRP A 597 0.70 -3.28 -28.60
C TRP A 597 1.79 -2.92 -29.61
N VAL A 598 1.51 -3.00 -30.92
CA VAL A 598 2.49 -2.71 -31.99
C VAL A 598 2.89 -1.24 -31.93
N SER A 599 1.93 -0.33 -32.00
CA SER A 599 2.20 1.11 -31.94
C SER A 599 2.84 1.53 -30.63
N LEU A 600 2.42 0.92 -29.51
CA LEU A 600 3.00 1.21 -28.20
C LEU A 600 4.49 0.78 -28.12
N ARG A 601 4.85 -0.39 -28.68
CA ARG A 601 6.24 -0.86 -28.73
C ARG A 601 7.13 0.06 -29.55
N GLU A 602 6.64 0.55 -30.68
CA GLU A 602 7.36 1.51 -31.52
C GLU A 602 7.61 2.82 -30.75
N SER A 603 6.57 3.36 -30.13
CA SER A 603 6.68 4.57 -29.32
C SER A 603 7.64 4.42 -28.13
N LEU A 604 7.62 3.26 -27.46
CA LEU A 604 8.54 2.96 -26.36
C LEU A 604 10.02 2.88 -26.82
N LYS A 605 10.27 2.33 -28.01
CA LYS A 605 11.63 2.29 -28.58
C LYS A 605 12.13 3.68 -28.96
N GLU A 606 11.24 4.56 -29.41
CA GLU A 606 11.59 5.92 -29.84
C GLU A 606 11.75 6.87 -28.64
N HIS A 607 10.81 6.83 -27.69
CA HIS A 607 10.71 7.83 -26.62
C HIS A 607 11.06 7.29 -25.23
N GLY A 608 11.18 5.97 -25.06
CA GLY A 608 11.42 5.32 -23.76
C GLY A 608 10.21 5.34 -22.86
N ILE A 609 10.45 5.13 -21.56
CA ILE A 609 9.42 5.15 -20.51
C ILE A 609 9.79 6.14 -19.39
N ARG A 610 8.80 6.83 -18.85
CA ARG A 610 9.00 7.76 -17.74
C ARG A 610 9.21 7.06 -16.41
N ASN A 611 8.54 5.93 -16.20
CA ASN A 611 8.51 5.21 -14.93
C ASN A 611 8.97 3.77 -15.14
N SER A 612 9.99 3.35 -14.40
CA SER A 612 10.64 2.05 -14.56
C SER A 612 9.75 0.86 -14.15
N THR A 613 8.81 1.09 -13.26
CA THR A 613 7.74 0.16 -12.88
C THR A 613 6.43 0.90 -12.78
N LEU A 614 5.31 0.19 -12.96
CA LEU A 614 3.97 0.79 -13.02
C LEU A 614 2.92 0.01 -12.22
N MET A 615 3.06 -1.30 -12.12
CA MET A 615 2.05 -2.17 -11.53
C MET A 615 2.55 -2.80 -10.24
N ALA A 616 1.68 -2.84 -9.21
CA ALA A 616 1.94 -3.52 -7.96
C ALA A 616 0.62 -3.92 -7.30
N LEU A 617 0.48 -5.17 -6.89
CA LEU A 617 -0.73 -5.67 -6.23
C LEU A 617 -0.57 -5.59 -4.71
N MET A 618 -0.63 -4.36 -4.17
CA MET A 618 -0.47 -4.13 -2.74
C MET A 618 -1.73 -4.51 -1.93
N PRO A 619 -1.57 -4.89 -0.64
CA PRO A 619 -2.69 -4.90 0.29
C PRO A 619 -3.15 -3.47 0.56
N ALA A 620 -4.44 -3.19 0.33
CA ALA A 620 -5.00 -1.84 0.41
C ALA A 620 -6.11 -1.73 1.47
N GLU A 621 -6.04 -2.49 2.55
CA GLU A 621 -7.13 -2.68 3.50
C GLU A 621 -7.78 -1.37 3.97
N THR A 622 -7.01 -0.43 4.50
CA THR A 622 -7.57 0.82 5.04
C THR A 622 -8.01 1.78 3.93
N SER A 623 -7.23 1.92 2.87
CA SER A 623 -7.57 2.82 1.75
C SER A 623 -8.75 2.29 0.93
N ALA A 624 -8.90 0.97 0.79
CA ALA A 624 -10.07 0.37 0.16
C ALA A 624 -11.35 0.62 0.97
N GLN A 625 -11.28 0.60 2.31
CA GLN A 625 -12.42 0.91 3.17
C GLN A 625 -12.96 2.34 2.98
N VAL A 626 -12.09 3.31 2.68
CA VAL A 626 -12.52 4.69 2.34
C VAL A 626 -13.39 4.71 1.08
N ALA A 627 -13.08 3.86 0.11
CA ALA A 627 -13.87 3.70 -1.11
C ALA A 627 -15.07 2.75 -0.96
N ASN A 628 -15.36 2.26 0.23
CA ASN A 628 -16.30 1.16 0.48
C ASN A 628 -16.05 -0.06 -0.43
N ALA A 629 -14.79 -0.35 -0.69
CA ALA A 629 -14.31 -1.36 -1.62
C ALA A 629 -13.77 -2.59 -0.89
N THR A 630 -13.78 -3.75 -1.55
CA THR A 630 -13.08 -4.94 -1.08
C THR A 630 -11.56 -4.75 -1.19
N ASN A 631 -10.80 -5.42 -0.32
CA ASN A 631 -9.35 -5.27 -0.25
C ASN A 631 -8.66 -5.90 -1.46
N GLY A 632 -7.86 -5.10 -2.19
CA GLY A 632 -7.01 -5.59 -3.26
C GLY A 632 -7.73 -6.52 -4.25
N ILE A 633 -7.11 -7.67 -4.50
CA ILE A 633 -7.65 -8.75 -5.35
C ILE A 633 -8.16 -9.94 -4.52
N GLU A 634 -8.14 -9.84 -3.20
CA GLU A 634 -8.48 -10.94 -2.30
C GLU A 634 -10.01 -11.15 -2.19
N PRO A 635 -10.46 -12.39 -1.99
CA PRO A 635 -11.84 -12.66 -1.59
C PRO A 635 -12.14 -12.03 -0.23
N PRO A 636 -13.36 -11.49 -0.01
CA PRO A 636 -13.73 -10.98 1.30
C PRO A 636 -13.80 -12.11 2.32
N ARG A 637 -13.40 -11.83 3.57
CA ARG A 637 -13.45 -12.82 4.66
C ARG A 637 -14.87 -13.17 5.07
N SER A 638 -15.76 -12.18 5.01
CA SER A 638 -17.18 -12.29 5.31
C SER A 638 -17.95 -11.20 4.60
N LEU A 639 -19.27 -11.36 4.46
CA LEU A 639 -20.15 -10.35 3.86
C LEU A 639 -20.20 -9.06 4.69
N ILE A 640 -20.07 -9.19 6.03
CA ILE A 640 -19.87 -8.08 6.96
C ILE A 640 -18.61 -8.37 7.77
N SER A 641 -17.54 -7.66 7.47
CA SER A 641 -16.27 -7.76 8.20
C SER A 641 -16.29 -6.86 9.43
N VAL A 642 -15.85 -7.41 10.56
CA VAL A 642 -15.82 -6.70 11.84
C VAL A 642 -14.37 -6.44 12.25
N LYS A 643 -14.04 -5.19 12.56
CA LYS A 643 -12.71 -4.79 13.02
C LYS A 643 -12.82 -3.93 14.27
N GLN A 644 -12.07 -4.27 15.30
CA GLN A 644 -11.96 -3.44 16.47
C GLN A 644 -11.03 -2.25 16.23
N SER A 645 -11.46 -1.06 16.59
CA SER A 645 -10.70 0.17 16.48
C SER A 645 -10.67 0.94 17.80
N LYS A 646 -9.88 2.00 17.88
CA LYS A 646 -9.89 2.91 19.03
C LYS A 646 -11.25 3.60 19.27
N HIS A 647 -12.06 3.72 18.22
CA HIS A 647 -13.36 4.38 18.23
C HIS A 647 -14.55 3.41 18.37
N GLY A 648 -14.28 2.12 18.58
CA GLY A 648 -15.29 1.07 18.70
C GLY A 648 -15.19 0.02 17.60
N VAL A 649 -16.26 -0.71 17.41
CA VAL A 649 -16.36 -1.79 16.41
C VAL A 649 -16.70 -1.19 15.05
N LEU A 650 -15.83 -1.40 14.05
CA LEU A 650 -16.07 -1.02 12.67
C LEU A 650 -16.62 -2.22 11.90
N LYS A 651 -17.80 -2.06 11.32
CA LYS A 651 -18.46 -3.05 10.47
C LYS A 651 -18.39 -2.58 9.02
N GLN A 652 -17.70 -3.33 8.17
CA GLN A 652 -17.66 -3.09 6.72
C GLN A 652 -18.55 -4.10 6.01
N VAL A 653 -19.51 -3.59 5.26
CA VAL A 653 -20.42 -4.39 4.44
C VAL A 653 -19.86 -4.45 3.01
N VAL A 654 -19.89 -5.63 2.36
CA VAL A 654 -19.49 -5.74 0.94
C VAL A 654 -20.38 -4.85 0.05
N PRO A 655 -19.83 -4.29 -1.04
CA PRO A 655 -20.61 -3.43 -1.94
C PRO A 655 -21.86 -4.11 -2.50
N GLU A 656 -22.93 -3.34 -2.65
CA GLU A 656 -24.24 -3.79 -3.14
C GLU A 656 -24.78 -5.07 -2.46
N PHE A 657 -24.56 -5.20 -1.17
CA PHE A 657 -24.88 -6.39 -0.39
C PHE A 657 -26.23 -7.02 -0.72
N ARG A 658 -27.31 -6.22 -0.74
CA ARG A 658 -28.66 -6.75 -0.99
C ARG A 658 -28.83 -7.44 -2.34
N LYS A 659 -28.13 -6.96 -3.37
CA LYS A 659 -28.20 -7.51 -4.73
C LYS A 659 -27.23 -8.66 -4.94
N LEU A 660 -26.05 -8.58 -4.33
CA LEU A 660 -24.90 -9.39 -4.69
C LEU A 660 -24.42 -10.34 -3.58
N LYS A 661 -25.06 -10.39 -2.40
CA LYS A 661 -24.60 -11.24 -1.30
C LYS A 661 -24.36 -12.71 -1.68
N ASN A 662 -25.18 -13.25 -2.57
CA ASN A 662 -25.09 -14.64 -3.04
C ASN A 662 -24.12 -14.82 -4.22
N LYS A 663 -23.46 -13.73 -4.68
CA LYS A 663 -22.48 -13.73 -5.77
C LYS A 663 -21.03 -13.64 -5.26
N TYR A 664 -20.86 -13.21 -4.02
CA TYR A 664 -19.54 -13.16 -3.41
C TYR A 664 -19.07 -14.56 -3.02
N GLU A 665 -17.88 -14.92 -3.43
CA GLU A 665 -17.14 -16.06 -2.91
C GLU A 665 -16.25 -15.59 -1.77
N LEU A 666 -16.43 -16.13 -0.57
CA LEU A 666 -15.70 -15.72 0.61
C LEU A 666 -14.35 -16.45 0.71
N LEU A 667 -13.41 -15.85 1.45
CA LEU A 667 -12.09 -16.45 1.66
C LEU A 667 -12.17 -17.89 2.19
N TRP A 668 -13.13 -18.15 3.07
CA TRP A 668 -13.32 -19.48 3.69
C TRP A 668 -14.02 -20.50 2.78
N ASP A 669 -14.61 -20.04 1.69
CA ASP A 669 -15.22 -20.90 0.67
C ASP A 669 -14.17 -21.40 -0.33
N GLN A 670 -12.96 -20.84 -0.32
CA GLN A 670 -11.87 -21.26 -1.18
C GLN A 670 -11.45 -22.70 -0.85
N LYS A 671 -11.47 -23.55 -1.84
CA LYS A 671 -11.05 -24.95 -1.72
C LYS A 671 -9.65 -25.11 -2.26
N SER A 672 -8.87 -25.99 -1.61
CA SER A 672 -7.65 -26.46 -2.23
C SER A 672 -7.97 -27.26 -3.50
N PRO A 673 -7.03 -27.40 -4.45
CA PRO A 673 -7.22 -28.26 -5.62
C PRO A 673 -7.64 -29.69 -5.29
N GLU A 674 -7.31 -30.15 -4.08
CA GLU A 674 -7.65 -31.48 -3.58
C GLU A 674 -8.99 -31.51 -2.80
N GLY A 675 -9.70 -30.38 -2.73
CA GLY A 675 -11.03 -30.29 -2.09
C GLY A 675 -11.06 -29.69 -0.75
#